data_710d3debeed82c90fb4bea484fbe03ef
#
_entry.id   710d3debeed82c90fb4bea484fbe03ef
#
_cell.length_a   1.000
_cell.length_b   1.000
_cell.length_c   1.000
_cell.angle_alpha   90.00
_cell.angle_beta   90.00
_cell.angle_gamma   90.00
#
_symmetry.space_group_name_H-M   'P 1'
#
loop_
_entity.id
_entity.type
_entity.pdbx_description
1 polymer ?
#
loop_
_entity_poly.entity_id
_entity_poly.type
_entity_poly.pdbx_seq_one_letter_code
_entity_poly.pdbx_strand_id
1 'polypeptide(L)'
;MRDPVVATSVVRPLHSFLRRRWELAVLLVILLLAAGWRFYRLDAQSLWNDEGTSVALAQRDLATITRNAAQDIHPPLYYYLLHYWVYVSGISELGVRSFSALAGVAVVLGVYMLARRLFSPATAILAAWLAALSSFQIYYSQEARMYIFATLFGLLSVLACERVLARFAEAAPGRRFLGAGLAYVLVSILAVYSHYFSFTILLAENLGFLAWLVWRARPPEVARQGSTGRDHFFGKSLLCWVGMQVFIVLCYLPWLWISWRSLRNWPAVSAPLTLYDLLINVSQVFSFGLSVERSMWVRWSSLALLFLVLPGLFCRPQEHRDRSQALPPSLNALLAALYLFVPIATMYLLSLRRPMYKDKFLLLATPAFYLLQAQSLIICGRWLGHLSKTRWVQYLATTVLALILCVASGYSLAGLYLNSQYFRDDYRGIVAYINATAGPDDGILINAPSQIETVNYYYRGPLAEYPLPAQRPLNAAKTEAALQGIIARHPRLYAIFWATAESDPQGVIEGWLDHRCFKALDSWFGNLRLVVYAVPQVAAQEIAHPLSYSLGQEIRLNGYTLLTPKPTSGDILQLTLYWEPRRTITKRLQVFIHLVDGRGNIVGQRDSEPGSGRPMMDWRPGELIADNLGVLVQPGTPPGEHTLRLGLYDPSDGQRLLVTQDGEPVGDAIELGKIAIGAAQAPPPIAALDLQKGDRIRWGALRLLGHSLHRLGYEYERELALRAGDTINLVLFWQKEGAEAGQESFLLEVRDHAGRAILAQPLRITGGMFPVDLWREGEIVRDIQQLHLPTTMLPGTYHMVLRPSDGEMNKPYTLGQIRVQP
;
A
#
# COMPACT_ATOMS: atom_id res chain seq x y z
N MET A 1 72.18 29.99 4.34
CA MET A 1 70.78 30.13 4.63
C MET A 1 70.04 29.64 3.40
N ARG A 2 69.44 28.46 3.44
CA ARG A 2 68.67 27.87 2.32
C ARG A 2 67.19 28.08 2.65
N ASP A 3 66.43 28.69 1.73
CA ASP A 3 65.03 29.06 1.84
C ASP A 3 64.12 27.84 1.99
N PRO A 4 63.12 27.88 2.90
CA PRO A 4 62.16 26.80 3.11
C PRO A 4 60.86 26.92 2.25
N VAL A 5 60.91 27.51 1.05
CA VAL A 5 59.73 27.87 0.26
C VAL A 5 59.24 26.73 -0.69
N VAL A 6 60.03 25.68 -0.92
CA VAL A 6 59.72 24.66 -1.92
C VAL A 6 58.85 23.50 -1.40
N ALA A 7 58.73 23.26 -0.10
CA ALA A 7 57.99 22.13 0.47
C ALA A 7 56.47 22.31 0.56
N THR A 8 55.91 23.55 0.48
CA THR A 8 54.49 23.83 0.65
C THR A 8 53.66 23.72 -0.62
N SER A 9 54.30 23.68 -1.81
CA SER A 9 53.55 23.66 -3.09
C SER A 9 53.15 22.25 -3.55
N VAL A 10 53.81 21.20 -3.11
CA VAL A 10 53.50 19.80 -3.50
C VAL A 10 52.48 19.14 -2.57
N VAL A 11 52.41 19.51 -1.32
CA VAL A 11 51.50 18.90 -0.32
C VAL A 11 50.01 19.30 -0.54
N ARG A 12 49.74 20.53 -1.02
CA ARG A 12 48.38 20.98 -1.31
C ARG A 12 47.65 20.20 -2.40
N PRO A 13 48.22 19.85 -3.56
CA PRO A 13 47.56 19.07 -4.59
C PRO A 13 47.26 17.62 -4.15
N LEU A 14 48.14 17.01 -3.35
CA LEU A 14 47.94 15.65 -2.85
C LEU A 14 46.78 15.56 -1.85
N HIS A 15 46.62 16.50 -0.91
CA HIS A 15 45.54 16.57 0.03
C HIS A 15 44.20 16.79 -0.65
N SER A 16 44.17 17.64 -1.68
CA SER A 16 42.91 17.90 -2.44
C SER A 16 42.49 16.66 -3.27
N PHE A 17 43.47 15.93 -3.82
CA PHE A 17 43.26 14.70 -4.60
C PHE A 17 42.74 13.54 -3.69
N LEU A 18 43.35 13.33 -2.54
CA LEU A 18 42.92 12.32 -1.57
C LEU A 18 41.52 12.64 -1.03
N ARG A 19 41.23 13.89 -0.67
CA ARG A 19 39.91 14.33 -0.21
C ARG A 19 38.82 14.08 -1.25
N ARG A 20 39.09 14.32 -2.55
CA ARG A 20 38.15 14.07 -3.63
C ARG A 20 37.87 12.58 -3.83
N ARG A 21 38.86 11.72 -3.68
CA ARG A 21 38.71 10.26 -3.74
C ARG A 21 37.82 9.73 -2.60
N TRP A 22 38.02 10.20 -1.38
CA TRP A 22 37.17 9.85 -0.24
C TRP A 22 35.72 10.30 -0.43
N GLU A 23 35.52 11.52 -0.92
CA GLU A 23 34.19 12.04 -1.22
C GLU A 23 33.45 11.16 -2.22
N LEU A 24 34.13 10.75 -3.31
CA LEU A 24 33.56 9.85 -4.31
C LEU A 24 33.32 8.43 -3.77
N ALA A 25 34.20 7.91 -2.93
CA ALA A 25 34.01 6.60 -2.30
C ALA A 25 32.78 6.60 -1.37
N VAL A 26 32.62 7.63 -0.54
CA VAL A 26 31.44 7.78 0.33
C VAL A 26 30.17 7.94 -0.49
N LEU A 27 30.19 8.73 -1.57
CA LEU A 27 29.06 8.86 -2.47
C LEU A 27 28.67 7.53 -3.11
N LEU A 28 29.66 6.73 -3.54
CA LEU A 28 29.39 5.40 -4.10
C LEU A 28 28.70 4.50 -3.08
N VAL A 29 29.15 4.50 -1.82
CA VAL A 29 28.49 3.73 -0.75
C VAL A 29 27.03 4.20 -0.54
N ILE A 30 26.79 5.51 -0.56
CA ILE A 30 25.44 6.07 -0.44
C ILE A 30 24.56 5.63 -1.61
N LEU A 31 25.08 5.64 -2.83
CA LEU A 31 24.34 5.21 -4.03
C LEU A 31 24.03 3.71 -4.01
N LEU A 32 24.98 2.89 -3.55
CA LEU A 32 24.75 1.45 -3.38
C LEU A 32 23.70 1.17 -2.31
N LEU A 33 23.73 1.89 -1.19
CA LEU A 33 22.70 1.80 -0.16
C LEU A 33 21.33 2.26 -0.70
N ALA A 34 21.30 3.37 -1.44
CA ALA A 34 20.08 3.87 -2.08
C ALA A 34 19.48 2.87 -3.06
N ALA A 35 20.34 2.20 -3.85
CA ALA A 35 19.93 1.11 -4.74
C ALA A 35 19.42 -0.09 -3.93
N GLY A 36 20.14 -0.50 -2.89
CA GLY A 36 19.73 -1.60 -2.01
C GLY A 36 18.30 -1.41 -1.49
N TRP A 37 17.98 -0.26 -0.88
CA TRP A 37 16.62 0.01 -0.38
C TRP A 37 15.55 0.06 -1.48
N ARG A 38 15.87 0.61 -2.66
CA ARG A 38 14.90 0.75 -3.76
C ARG A 38 14.62 -0.54 -4.50
N PHE A 39 15.58 -1.48 -4.51
CA PHE A 39 15.41 -2.80 -5.12
C PHE A 39 14.99 -3.88 -4.12
N TYR A 40 15.08 -3.61 -2.80
CA TYR A 40 14.69 -4.58 -1.78
C TYR A 40 13.18 -4.86 -1.85
N ARG A 41 12.82 -6.14 -2.02
CA ARG A 41 11.42 -6.61 -2.10
C ARG A 41 10.58 -5.91 -3.17
N LEU A 42 11.17 -5.54 -4.30
CA LEU A 42 10.51 -4.73 -5.33
C LEU A 42 9.32 -5.46 -5.98
N ASP A 43 9.33 -6.79 -6.02
CA ASP A 43 8.29 -7.69 -6.54
C ASP A 43 7.41 -8.32 -5.45
N ALA A 44 7.65 -8.02 -4.16
CA ALA A 44 6.95 -8.68 -3.06
C ALA A 44 5.45 -8.36 -3.02
N GLN A 45 5.06 -7.16 -3.46
CA GLN A 45 3.66 -6.73 -3.51
C GLN A 45 3.14 -6.71 -4.94
N SER A 46 1.84 -7.01 -5.12
CA SER A 46 1.19 -6.92 -6.43
C SER A 46 1.20 -5.49 -6.99
N LEU A 47 1.02 -5.34 -8.30
CA LEU A 47 0.69 -4.03 -8.88
C LEU A 47 -0.68 -3.59 -8.35
N TRP A 48 -0.78 -2.33 -7.92
CA TRP A 48 -2.06 -1.74 -7.60
C TRP A 48 -2.68 -1.04 -8.82
N ASN A 49 -3.90 -0.55 -8.71
CA ASN A 49 -4.70 -0.08 -9.83
C ASN A 49 -3.97 0.86 -10.79
N ASP A 50 -3.29 1.90 -10.28
CA ASP A 50 -2.59 2.87 -11.13
C ASP A 50 -1.37 2.26 -11.84
N GLU A 51 -0.68 1.30 -11.21
CA GLU A 51 0.47 0.61 -11.82
C GLU A 51 0.01 -0.33 -12.95
N GLY A 52 -1.05 -1.11 -12.71
CA GLY A 52 -1.63 -1.98 -13.75
C GLY A 52 -2.07 -1.18 -14.97
N THR A 53 -2.73 -0.05 -14.77
CA THR A 53 -3.07 0.88 -15.85
C THR A 53 -1.83 1.40 -16.58
N SER A 54 -0.74 1.73 -15.85
CA SER A 54 0.52 2.18 -16.49
C SER A 54 1.14 1.10 -17.36
N VAL A 55 1.13 -0.15 -16.89
CA VAL A 55 1.66 -1.30 -17.64
C VAL A 55 0.80 -1.59 -18.87
N ALA A 56 -0.52 -1.54 -18.74
CA ALA A 56 -1.45 -1.73 -19.86
C ALA A 56 -1.27 -0.64 -20.93
N LEU A 57 -1.12 0.63 -20.52
CA LEU A 57 -0.82 1.72 -21.43
C LEU A 57 0.53 1.53 -22.13
N ALA A 58 1.57 1.13 -21.40
CA ALA A 58 2.90 0.94 -21.95
C ALA A 58 2.98 -0.15 -23.03
N GLN A 59 2.03 -1.07 -23.06
CA GLN A 59 1.95 -2.12 -24.09
C GLN A 59 1.23 -1.69 -25.38
N ARG A 60 0.62 -0.48 -25.41
CA ARG A 60 -0.09 0.08 -26.57
C ARG A 60 0.86 0.84 -27.49
N ASP A 61 0.41 1.13 -28.70
CA ASP A 61 1.15 2.00 -29.63
C ASP A 61 1.18 3.47 -29.12
N LEU A 62 2.18 4.25 -29.58
CA LEU A 62 2.40 5.61 -29.12
C LEU A 62 1.21 6.57 -29.37
N ALA A 63 0.47 6.36 -30.48
CA ALA A 63 -0.70 7.19 -30.78
C ALA A 63 -1.85 6.91 -29.81
N THR A 64 -2.05 5.64 -29.45
CA THR A 64 -3.04 5.23 -28.44
C THR A 64 -2.63 5.69 -27.04
N ILE A 65 -1.34 5.59 -26.67
CA ILE A 65 -0.80 6.16 -25.42
C ILE A 65 -1.12 7.65 -25.35
N THR A 66 -0.86 8.41 -26.43
CA THR A 66 -1.15 9.84 -26.49
C THR A 66 -2.63 10.14 -26.25
N ARG A 67 -3.52 9.42 -26.95
CA ARG A 67 -4.97 9.62 -26.83
C ARG A 67 -5.49 9.31 -25.42
N ASN A 68 -5.02 8.21 -24.84
CA ASN A 68 -5.43 7.80 -23.49
C ASN A 68 -4.91 8.78 -22.42
N ALA A 69 -3.64 9.15 -22.49
CA ALA A 69 -3.06 10.14 -21.60
C ALA A 69 -3.77 11.50 -21.70
N ALA A 70 -4.23 11.91 -22.89
CA ALA A 70 -4.98 13.15 -23.07
C ALA A 70 -6.39 13.11 -22.46
N GLN A 71 -6.96 11.93 -22.28
CA GLN A 71 -8.23 11.72 -21.60
C GLN A 71 -8.08 11.54 -20.07
N ASP A 72 -6.86 11.26 -19.64
CA ASP A 72 -6.47 11.16 -18.23
C ASP A 72 -5.90 12.51 -17.74
N ILE A 73 -5.51 12.52 -16.47
CA ILE A 73 -4.97 13.67 -15.73
C ILE A 73 -3.43 13.70 -15.72
N HIS A 74 -2.75 12.95 -16.61
CA HIS A 74 -1.29 12.86 -16.63
C HIS A 74 -0.69 13.06 -18.02
N PRO A 75 0.42 13.84 -18.15
CA PRO A 75 1.16 13.96 -19.40
C PRO A 75 1.80 12.63 -19.84
N PRO A 76 2.11 12.45 -21.16
CA PRO A 76 2.41 11.14 -21.73
C PRO A 76 3.84 10.65 -21.59
N LEU A 77 4.80 11.50 -21.19
CA LEU A 77 6.23 11.18 -21.25
C LEU A 77 6.58 9.90 -20.50
N TYR A 78 6.05 9.75 -19.29
CA TYR A 78 6.34 8.56 -18.48
C TYR A 78 5.91 7.29 -19.21
N TYR A 79 4.71 7.28 -19.81
CA TYR A 79 4.19 6.11 -20.51
C TYR A 79 4.99 5.81 -21.78
N TYR A 80 5.50 6.80 -22.49
CA TYR A 80 6.43 6.59 -23.62
C TYR A 80 7.75 5.97 -23.16
N LEU A 81 8.32 6.48 -22.09
CA LEU A 81 9.57 5.92 -21.55
C LEU A 81 9.36 4.49 -21.04
N LEU A 82 8.25 4.24 -20.34
CA LEU A 82 7.89 2.90 -19.87
C LEU A 82 7.63 1.94 -21.04
N HIS A 83 6.99 2.40 -22.12
CA HIS A 83 6.78 1.62 -23.34
C HIS A 83 8.08 1.04 -23.87
N TYR A 84 9.13 1.86 -24.03
CA TYR A 84 10.45 1.36 -24.46
C TYR A 84 11.14 0.53 -23.38
N TRP A 85 10.95 0.85 -22.11
CA TRP A 85 11.55 0.10 -21.00
C TRP A 85 11.06 -1.34 -20.93
N VAL A 86 9.76 -1.58 -21.12
CA VAL A 86 9.19 -2.93 -21.04
C VAL A 86 9.67 -3.86 -22.17
N TYR A 87 10.15 -3.34 -23.29
CA TYR A 87 10.81 -4.17 -24.32
C TYR A 87 12.12 -4.76 -23.81
N VAL A 88 12.80 -4.11 -22.86
CA VAL A 88 14.07 -4.57 -22.30
C VAL A 88 13.88 -5.38 -21.02
N SER A 89 13.01 -4.90 -20.13
CA SER A 89 12.83 -5.46 -18.78
C SER A 89 11.67 -6.46 -18.66
N GLY A 90 10.80 -6.54 -19.66
CA GLY A 90 9.53 -7.25 -19.58
C GLY A 90 8.50 -6.51 -18.72
N ILE A 91 7.32 -7.15 -18.57
CA ILE A 91 6.16 -6.58 -17.86
C ILE A 91 6.00 -7.08 -16.43
N SER A 92 6.92 -7.89 -15.89
CA SER A 92 6.87 -8.35 -14.50
C SER A 92 6.92 -7.16 -13.52
N GLU A 93 6.42 -7.35 -12.29
CA GLU A 93 6.46 -6.32 -11.26
C GLU A 93 7.88 -5.78 -11.05
N LEU A 94 8.87 -6.68 -10.98
CA LEU A 94 10.29 -6.30 -10.91
C LEU A 94 10.71 -5.48 -12.13
N GLY A 95 10.36 -5.94 -13.34
CA GLY A 95 10.72 -5.30 -14.60
C GLY A 95 10.22 -3.86 -14.67
N VAL A 96 8.93 -3.64 -14.45
CA VAL A 96 8.33 -2.29 -14.60
C VAL A 96 8.72 -1.33 -13.47
N ARG A 97 8.86 -1.81 -12.23
CA ARG A 97 9.25 -0.99 -11.07
C ARG A 97 10.74 -0.66 -11.07
N SER A 98 11.60 -1.51 -11.68
CA SER A 98 13.05 -1.26 -11.78
C SER A 98 13.36 0.07 -12.47
N PHE A 99 12.51 0.52 -13.41
CA PHE A 99 12.64 1.81 -14.07
C PHE A 99 12.55 2.97 -13.08
N SER A 100 11.53 2.95 -12.23
CA SER A 100 11.36 3.95 -11.18
C SER A 100 12.45 3.85 -10.10
N ALA A 101 12.89 2.64 -9.75
CA ALA A 101 13.97 2.42 -8.79
C ALA A 101 15.28 3.05 -9.25
N LEU A 102 15.64 2.88 -10.53
CA LEU A 102 16.83 3.51 -11.15
C LEU A 102 16.72 5.04 -11.15
N ALA A 103 15.54 5.57 -11.52
CA ALA A 103 15.28 7.01 -11.45
C ALA A 103 15.44 7.55 -10.01
N GLY A 104 14.97 6.79 -9.01
CA GLY A 104 15.14 7.15 -7.60
C GLY A 104 16.60 7.18 -7.14
N VAL A 105 17.45 6.28 -7.63
CA VAL A 105 18.90 6.34 -7.38
C VAL A 105 19.52 7.57 -8.05
N ALA A 106 19.08 7.90 -9.27
CA ALA A 106 19.51 9.10 -9.98
C ALA A 106 19.09 10.39 -9.25
N VAL A 107 17.92 10.41 -8.57
CA VAL A 107 17.51 11.54 -7.69
C VAL A 107 18.51 11.74 -6.56
N VAL A 108 18.99 10.68 -5.89
CA VAL A 108 19.98 10.79 -4.82
C VAL A 108 21.29 11.38 -5.34
N LEU A 109 21.75 10.96 -6.52
CA LEU A 109 22.93 11.54 -7.19
C LEU A 109 22.68 13.03 -7.54
N GLY A 110 21.51 13.37 -8.08
CA GLY A 110 21.14 14.75 -8.40
C GLY A 110 21.09 15.63 -7.15
N VAL A 111 20.58 15.14 -6.01
CA VAL A 111 20.60 15.83 -4.71
C VAL A 111 22.03 16.14 -4.29
N TYR A 112 22.94 15.16 -4.36
CA TYR A 112 24.35 15.39 -4.11
C TYR A 112 24.91 16.49 -5.03
N MET A 113 24.66 16.41 -6.34
CA MET A 113 25.18 17.35 -7.32
C MET A 113 24.68 18.78 -7.07
N LEU A 114 23.39 18.96 -6.78
CA LEU A 114 22.81 20.27 -6.51
C LEU A 114 23.33 20.84 -5.17
N ALA A 115 23.33 20.03 -4.10
CA ALA A 115 23.85 20.45 -2.79
C ALA A 115 25.32 20.83 -2.84
N ARG A 116 26.13 20.13 -3.63
CA ARG A 116 27.57 20.42 -3.84
C ARG A 116 27.79 21.78 -4.51
N ARG A 117 26.87 22.17 -5.40
CA ARG A 117 26.95 23.45 -6.10
C ARG A 117 26.42 24.61 -5.25
N LEU A 118 25.30 24.41 -4.56
CA LEU A 118 24.68 25.46 -3.79
C LEU A 118 25.38 25.72 -2.45
N PHE A 119 25.94 24.67 -1.81
CA PHE A 119 26.45 24.74 -0.43
C PHE A 119 27.89 24.21 -0.34
N SER A 120 28.09 23.08 0.32
CA SER A 120 29.41 22.51 0.61
C SER A 120 29.47 21.01 0.33
N PRO A 121 30.66 20.41 0.18
CA PRO A 121 30.83 18.98 0.06
C PRO A 121 30.22 18.19 1.23
N ALA A 122 30.35 18.71 2.46
CA ALA A 122 29.77 18.06 3.64
C ALA A 122 28.24 18.08 3.59
N THR A 123 27.64 19.20 3.20
CA THR A 123 26.20 19.32 2.99
C THR A 123 25.72 18.38 1.90
N ALA A 124 26.49 18.24 0.80
CA ALA A 124 26.14 17.36 -0.32
C ALA A 124 26.10 15.87 0.06
N ILE A 125 27.10 15.40 0.80
CA ILE A 125 27.14 14.03 1.31
C ILE A 125 25.96 13.78 2.27
N LEU A 126 25.73 14.71 3.20
CA LEU A 126 24.65 14.56 4.17
C LEU A 126 23.26 14.63 3.52
N ALA A 127 23.05 15.52 2.53
CA ALA A 127 21.78 15.60 1.79
C ALA A 127 21.52 14.31 0.97
N ALA A 128 22.55 13.78 0.30
CA ALA A 128 22.46 12.51 -0.41
C ALA A 128 22.14 11.34 0.53
N TRP A 129 22.75 11.32 1.72
CA TRP A 129 22.46 10.32 2.75
C TRP A 129 21.01 10.38 3.22
N LEU A 130 20.49 11.56 3.53
CA LEU A 130 19.09 11.73 3.93
C LEU A 130 18.11 11.33 2.81
N ALA A 131 18.39 11.72 1.57
CA ALA A 131 17.60 11.31 0.41
C ALA A 131 17.65 9.80 0.14
N ALA A 132 18.78 9.15 0.41
CA ALA A 132 18.93 7.70 0.26
C ALA A 132 18.04 6.92 1.25
N LEU A 133 17.83 7.44 2.46
CA LEU A 133 17.04 6.82 3.53
C LEU A 133 15.57 7.29 3.56
N SER A 134 15.17 8.24 2.72
CA SER A 134 13.81 8.76 2.68
C SER A 134 12.80 7.69 2.28
N SER A 135 11.96 7.26 3.22
CA SER A 135 10.89 6.29 2.97
C SER A 135 9.88 6.80 1.94
N PHE A 136 9.59 8.10 1.91
CA PHE A 136 8.72 8.73 0.93
C PHE A 136 9.26 8.63 -0.49
N GLN A 137 10.57 8.93 -0.69
CA GLN A 137 11.21 8.76 -2.00
C GLN A 137 11.37 7.28 -2.37
N ILE A 138 11.66 6.39 -1.40
CA ILE A 138 11.76 4.94 -1.62
C ILE A 138 10.42 4.40 -2.07
N TYR A 139 9.31 4.74 -1.39
CA TYR A 139 7.96 4.31 -1.74
C TYR A 139 7.63 4.60 -3.21
N TYR A 140 7.84 5.85 -3.69
CA TYR A 140 7.57 6.22 -5.08
C TYR A 140 8.67 5.79 -6.06
N SER A 141 9.83 5.39 -5.59
CA SER A 141 10.84 4.70 -6.41
C SER A 141 10.47 3.23 -6.66
N GLN A 142 9.62 2.64 -5.81
CA GLN A 142 9.10 1.28 -5.92
C GLN A 142 7.70 1.24 -6.55
N GLU A 143 7.31 2.29 -7.25
CA GLU A 143 6.02 2.40 -7.92
C GLU A 143 6.22 2.67 -9.41
N ALA A 144 5.53 1.90 -10.27
CA ALA A 144 5.57 2.09 -11.72
C ALA A 144 4.70 3.29 -12.14
N ARG A 145 5.08 4.51 -11.65
CA ARG A 145 4.39 5.78 -11.89
C ARG A 145 5.38 6.93 -12.13
N MET A 146 4.88 8.02 -12.66
CA MET A 146 5.65 9.18 -13.11
C MET A 146 6.29 10.03 -12.00
N TYR A 147 5.90 9.88 -10.74
CA TYR A 147 6.22 10.84 -9.67
C TYR A 147 7.73 10.99 -9.41
N ILE A 148 8.46 9.88 -9.39
CA ILE A 148 9.92 9.92 -9.19
C ILE A 148 10.65 10.53 -10.40
N PHE A 149 10.09 10.39 -11.63
CA PHE A 149 10.63 11.01 -12.84
C PHE A 149 10.38 12.52 -12.84
N ALA A 150 9.18 12.97 -12.43
CA ALA A 150 8.90 14.40 -12.24
C ALA A 150 9.87 15.02 -11.21
N THR A 151 10.19 14.28 -10.14
CA THR A 151 11.19 14.69 -9.15
C THR A 151 12.58 14.73 -9.74
N LEU A 152 12.99 13.73 -10.53
CA LEU A 152 14.30 13.69 -11.18
C LEU A 152 14.48 14.84 -12.17
N PHE A 153 13.53 15.01 -13.10
CA PHE A 153 13.65 16.05 -14.12
C PHE A 153 13.47 17.44 -13.52
N GLY A 154 12.61 17.64 -12.53
CA GLY A 154 12.52 18.88 -11.77
C GLY A 154 13.83 19.24 -11.05
N LEU A 155 14.46 18.27 -10.40
CA LEU A 155 15.77 18.44 -9.76
C LEU A 155 16.89 18.79 -10.77
N LEU A 156 16.90 18.10 -11.92
CA LEU A 156 17.85 18.38 -13.00
C LEU A 156 17.60 19.76 -13.64
N SER A 157 16.35 20.23 -13.71
CA SER A 157 15.98 21.56 -14.17
C SER A 157 16.55 22.64 -13.25
N VAL A 158 16.37 22.49 -11.92
CA VAL A 158 16.97 23.40 -10.92
C VAL A 158 18.49 23.41 -11.00
N LEU A 159 19.12 22.25 -11.19
CA LEU A 159 20.57 22.14 -11.35
C LEU A 159 21.04 22.83 -12.65
N ALA A 160 20.30 22.75 -13.73
CA ALA A 160 20.59 23.42 -14.99
C ALA A 160 20.31 24.93 -14.90
N CYS A 161 19.24 25.35 -14.21
CA CYS A 161 18.92 26.73 -13.90
C CYS A 161 20.08 27.39 -13.14
N GLU A 162 20.59 26.79 -12.07
CA GLU A 162 21.75 27.29 -11.33
C GLU A 162 22.97 27.48 -12.24
N ARG A 163 23.23 26.53 -13.17
CA ARG A 163 24.30 26.67 -14.14
C ARG A 163 24.09 27.83 -15.09
N VAL A 164 22.88 28.07 -15.57
CA VAL A 164 22.56 29.23 -16.43
C VAL A 164 22.80 30.53 -15.66
N LEU A 165 22.28 30.63 -14.41
CA LEU A 165 22.47 31.83 -13.58
C LEU A 165 23.97 32.08 -13.28
N ALA A 166 24.73 31.03 -13.02
CA ALA A 166 26.19 31.08 -12.81
C ALA A 166 26.90 31.62 -14.07
N ARG A 167 26.50 31.21 -15.28
CA ARG A 167 27.06 31.70 -16.55
C ARG A 167 26.69 33.16 -16.83
N PHE A 168 25.48 33.56 -16.48
CA PHE A 168 25.12 34.97 -16.51
C PHE A 168 25.97 35.82 -15.55
N ALA A 169 26.30 35.27 -14.35
CA ALA A 169 27.15 35.96 -13.40
C ALA A 169 28.61 36.11 -13.88
N GLU A 170 29.14 35.15 -14.62
CA GLU A 170 30.50 35.13 -15.15
C GLU A 170 30.67 36.07 -16.39
N ALA A 171 29.59 36.69 -16.92
CA ALA A 171 29.57 37.54 -18.11
C ALA A 171 30.20 36.91 -19.38
N ALA A 172 30.17 35.58 -19.47
CA ALA A 172 30.79 34.78 -20.53
C ALA A 172 29.78 34.20 -21.52
N PRO A 173 29.33 34.96 -22.56
CA PRO A 173 28.56 34.37 -23.65
C PRO A 173 29.50 33.51 -24.52
N GLY A 174 29.28 32.19 -24.58
CA GLY A 174 30.04 31.28 -25.38
C GLY A 174 29.40 29.92 -25.48
N ARG A 175 30.06 28.95 -26.13
CA ARG A 175 29.59 27.56 -26.27
C ARG A 175 29.13 26.93 -24.93
N ARG A 176 29.75 27.28 -23.80
CA ARG A 176 29.38 26.80 -22.46
C ARG A 176 28.03 27.34 -21.95
N PHE A 177 27.67 28.59 -22.30
CA PHE A 177 26.35 29.15 -22.01
C PHE A 177 25.28 28.45 -22.84
N LEU A 178 25.52 28.26 -24.14
CA LEU A 178 24.58 27.56 -25.03
C LEU A 178 24.29 26.15 -24.52
N GLY A 179 25.34 25.39 -24.13
CA GLY A 179 25.15 24.05 -23.55
C GLY A 179 24.34 24.04 -22.25
N ALA A 180 24.54 25.01 -21.35
CA ALA A 180 23.76 25.13 -20.12
C ALA A 180 22.29 25.50 -20.42
N GLY A 181 22.04 26.42 -21.34
CA GLY A 181 20.70 26.82 -21.76
C GLY A 181 19.92 25.70 -22.45
N LEU A 182 20.54 24.97 -23.36
CA LEU A 182 19.95 23.82 -24.02
C LEU A 182 19.62 22.70 -23.00
N ALA A 183 20.54 22.41 -22.07
CA ALA A 183 20.29 21.44 -21.01
C ALA A 183 19.09 21.89 -20.14
N TYR A 184 19.02 23.18 -19.77
CA TYR A 184 17.91 23.72 -18.99
C TYR A 184 16.57 23.55 -19.74
N VAL A 185 16.49 23.97 -20.98
CA VAL A 185 15.28 23.87 -21.80
C VAL A 185 14.84 22.41 -21.93
N LEU A 186 15.78 21.51 -22.25
CA LEU A 186 15.47 20.08 -22.43
C LEU A 186 14.90 19.44 -21.15
N VAL A 187 15.60 19.61 -20.01
CA VAL A 187 15.14 18.98 -18.75
C VAL A 187 13.85 19.62 -18.22
N SER A 188 13.62 20.93 -18.47
CA SER A 188 12.37 21.61 -18.13
C SER A 188 11.19 21.06 -18.95
N ILE A 189 11.38 20.83 -20.25
CA ILE A 189 10.38 20.17 -21.10
C ILE A 189 10.09 18.75 -20.58
N LEU A 190 11.11 17.96 -20.28
CA LEU A 190 10.94 16.61 -19.73
C LEU A 190 10.19 16.64 -18.38
N ALA A 191 10.44 17.65 -17.54
CA ALA A 191 9.74 17.81 -16.26
C ALA A 191 8.24 18.05 -16.46
N VAL A 192 7.84 19.03 -17.30
CA VAL A 192 6.43 19.36 -17.52
C VAL A 192 5.67 18.28 -18.28
N TYR A 193 6.33 17.54 -19.16
CA TYR A 193 5.77 16.37 -19.83
C TYR A 193 5.70 15.11 -18.95
N SER A 194 6.37 15.12 -17.78
CA SER A 194 6.24 14.04 -16.79
C SER A 194 5.05 14.24 -15.87
N HIS A 195 4.80 15.47 -15.39
CA HIS A 195 3.70 15.77 -14.48
C HIS A 195 3.33 17.25 -14.50
N TYR A 196 2.03 17.57 -14.52
CA TYR A 196 1.55 18.97 -14.54
C TYR A 196 2.11 19.80 -13.40
N PHE A 197 2.23 19.22 -12.20
CA PHE A 197 2.71 19.96 -11.03
C PHE A 197 4.17 20.41 -11.13
N SER A 198 4.93 19.91 -12.11
CA SER A 198 6.30 20.38 -12.42
C SER A 198 6.36 21.86 -12.84
N PHE A 199 5.24 22.47 -13.26
CA PHE A 199 5.18 23.93 -13.48
C PHE A 199 5.53 24.76 -12.25
N THR A 200 5.32 24.20 -11.04
CA THR A 200 5.72 24.88 -9.80
C THR A 200 7.23 25.02 -9.67
N ILE A 201 7.99 24.09 -10.25
CA ILE A 201 9.45 24.20 -10.32
C ILE A 201 9.87 25.31 -11.26
N LEU A 202 9.27 25.40 -12.46
CA LEU A 202 9.53 26.52 -13.38
C LEU A 202 9.18 27.87 -12.75
N LEU A 203 8.08 27.94 -11.96
CA LEU A 203 7.72 29.14 -11.21
C LEU A 203 8.81 29.49 -10.20
N ALA A 204 9.32 28.52 -9.42
CA ALA A 204 10.40 28.72 -8.46
C ALA A 204 11.69 29.21 -9.15
N GLU A 205 12.03 28.67 -10.32
CA GLU A 205 13.19 29.06 -11.13
C GLU A 205 13.04 30.49 -11.69
N ASN A 206 11.85 30.87 -12.15
CA ASN A 206 11.57 32.22 -12.59
C ASN A 206 11.68 33.25 -11.45
N LEU A 207 11.17 32.93 -10.26
CA LEU A 207 11.36 33.76 -9.07
C LEU A 207 12.85 33.81 -8.67
N GLY A 208 13.59 32.71 -8.81
CA GLY A 208 15.04 32.68 -8.63
C GLY A 208 15.79 33.59 -9.62
N PHE A 209 15.40 33.60 -10.90
CA PHE A 209 15.96 34.49 -11.89
C PHE A 209 15.63 35.97 -11.59
N LEU A 210 14.40 36.29 -11.18
CA LEU A 210 14.04 37.66 -10.76
C LEU A 210 14.88 38.10 -9.55
N ALA A 211 15.08 37.25 -8.57
CA ALA A 211 15.94 37.52 -7.43
C ALA A 211 17.42 37.73 -7.86
N TRP A 212 17.91 36.96 -8.84
CA TRP A 212 19.22 37.15 -9.44
C TRP A 212 19.32 38.52 -10.14
N LEU A 213 18.30 38.94 -10.90
CA LEU A 213 18.25 40.27 -11.52
C LEU A 213 18.34 41.40 -10.48
N VAL A 214 17.54 41.32 -9.40
CA VAL A 214 17.54 42.29 -8.30
C VAL A 214 18.91 42.31 -7.61
N TRP A 215 19.51 41.15 -7.34
CA TRP A 215 20.85 41.10 -6.77
C TRP A 215 21.89 41.75 -7.68
N ARG A 216 21.85 41.48 -8.99
CA ARG A 216 22.79 42.04 -9.98
C ARG A 216 22.60 43.53 -10.22
N ALA A 217 21.38 44.06 -10.01
CA ALA A 217 21.07 45.49 -10.15
C ALA A 217 21.65 46.36 -9.03
N ARG A 218 21.99 45.74 -7.84
CA ARG A 218 22.58 46.48 -6.71
C ARG A 218 23.93 47.09 -7.11
N PRO A 219 24.18 48.41 -6.87
CA PRO A 219 25.47 49.03 -7.18
C PRO A 219 26.57 48.42 -6.31
N PRO A 220 27.71 48.01 -6.87
CA PRO A 220 28.89 47.69 -6.07
C PRO A 220 29.35 48.93 -5.33
N GLU A 221 29.67 48.82 -4.03
CA GLU A 221 30.11 49.95 -3.17
C GLU A 221 31.37 50.71 -3.68
N VAL A 222 32.04 50.22 -4.74
CA VAL A 222 33.36 50.67 -5.17
C VAL A 222 33.42 51.13 -6.67
N ALA A 223 32.34 51.06 -7.46
CA ALA A 223 32.43 51.37 -8.91
C ALA A 223 31.52 52.51 -9.39
N ARG A 224 32.01 53.71 -9.31
CA ARG A 224 31.52 54.89 -10.12
C ARG A 224 32.31 54.99 -11.43
N GLN A 225 32.13 54.07 -12.40
CA GLN A 225 32.53 54.34 -13.81
C GLN A 225 31.98 53.25 -14.74
N GLY A 226 31.15 53.62 -15.74
CA GLY A 226 30.79 52.81 -16.90
C GLY A 226 29.36 52.25 -16.94
N SER A 227 28.30 53.06 -17.07
CA SER A 227 26.89 52.64 -17.10
C SER A 227 26.45 51.88 -18.37
N THR A 228 27.05 52.15 -19.53
CA THR A 228 26.58 51.64 -20.83
C THR A 228 26.81 50.15 -21.08
N GLY A 229 27.86 49.57 -20.54
CA GLY A 229 28.12 48.10 -20.67
C GLY A 229 27.24 47.22 -19.77
N ARG A 230 26.73 47.79 -18.69
CA ARG A 230 25.91 47.07 -17.69
C ARG A 230 24.48 46.89 -18.19
N ASP A 231 23.89 47.92 -18.78
CA ASP A 231 22.51 47.89 -19.28
C ASP A 231 22.35 46.94 -20.47
N HIS A 232 23.36 46.89 -21.34
CA HIS A 232 23.36 46.00 -22.49
C HIS A 232 23.49 44.49 -22.08
N PHE A 233 24.26 44.17 -21.03
CA PHE A 233 24.38 42.83 -20.50
C PHE A 233 23.11 42.39 -19.79
N PHE A 234 22.47 43.27 -19.03
CA PHE A 234 21.20 43.04 -18.34
C PHE A 234 20.09 42.70 -19.33
N GLY A 235 19.94 43.50 -20.40
CA GLY A 235 18.96 43.24 -21.46
C GLY A 235 19.17 41.91 -22.18
N LYS A 236 20.43 41.52 -22.46
CA LYS A 236 20.75 40.25 -23.10
C LYS A 236 20.41 39.06 -22.21
N SER A 237 20.70 39.11 -20.90
CA SER A 237 20.37 38.02 -19.97
C SER A 237 18.86 37.83 -19.83
N LEU A 238 18.10 38.95 -19.77
CA LEU A 238 16.65 38.91 -19.74
C LEU A 238 16.07 38.33 -21.02
N LEU A 239 16.55 38.78 -22.18
CA LEU A 239 16.08 38.31 -23.49
C LEU A 239 16.37 36.79 -23.65
N CYS A 240 17.56 36.33 -23.30
CA CYS A 240 17.91 34.89 -23.33
C CYS A 240 17.02 34.06 -22.38
N TRP A 241 16.77 34.55 -21.16
CA TRP A 241 15.91 33.84 -20.20
C TRP A 241 14.46 33.77 -20.71
N VAL A 242 13.87 34.89 -21.13
CA VAL A 242 12.53 34.95 -21.71
C VAL A 242 12.42 34.05 -22.93
N GLY A 243 13.43 34.11 -23.83
CA GLY A 243 13.48 33.20 -25.00
C GLY A 243 13.44 31.73 -24.64
N MET A 244 14.17 31.30 -23.59
CA MET A 244 14.12 29.91 -23.08
C MET A 244 12.73 29.58 -22.53
N GLN A 245 12.10 30.46 -21.73
CA GLN A 245 10.75 30.24 -21.19
C GLN A 245 9.69 30.12 -22.29
N VAL A 246 9.73 31.06 -23.27
CA VAL A 246 8.82 31.03 -24.42
C VAL A 246 8.99 29.74 -25.21
N PHE A 247 10.20 29.28 -25.43
CA PHE A 247 10.45 28.02 -26.15
C PHE A 247 9.90 26.82 -25.41
N ILE A 248 10.09 26.74 -24.05
CA ILE A 248 9.50 25.66 -23.22
C ILE A 248 7.97 25.67 -23.36
N VAL A 249 7.34 26.85 -23.26
CA VAL A 249 5.89 27.00 -23.41
C VAL A 249 5.43 26.56 -24.79
N LEU A 250 6.09 27.02 -25.86
CA LEU A 250 5.76 26.67 -27.24
C LEU A 250 5.84 25.14 -27.47
N CYS A 251 6.86 24.49 -26.92
CA CYS A 251 6.99 23.01 -26.98
C CYS A 251 5.87 22.29 -26.21
N TYR A 252 5.28 22.94 -25.20
CA TYR A 252 4.22 22.31 -24.38
C TYR A 252 2.81 22.64 -24.89
N LEU A 253 2.61 23.69 -25.68
CA LEU A 253 1.31 24.10 -26.23
C LEU A 253 0.55 22.96 -26.95
N PRO A 254 1.18 22.13 -27.80
CA PRO A 254 0.48 21.05 -28.48
C PRO A 254 -0.19 20.10 -27.50
N TRP A 255 0.52 19.75 -26.39
CA TRP A 255 -0.03 18.91 -25.35
C TRP A 255 -1.19 19.56 -24.60
N LEU A 256 -1.06 20.83 -24.23
CA LEU A 256 -2.13 21.58 -23.56
C LEU A 256 -3.38 21.66 -24.43
N TRP A 257 -3.22 21.85 -25.74
CA TRP A 257 -4.36 21.89 -26.67
C TRP A 257 -5.10 20.53 -26.74
N ILE A 258 -4.38 19.43 -26.79
CA ILE A 258 -4.95 18.09 -26.83
C ILE A 258 -5.64 17.72 -25.50
N SER A 259 -5.03 18.05 -24.35
CA SER A 259 -5.51 17.68 -23.01
C SER A 259 -6.45 18.72 -22.38
N TRP A 260 -6.73 19.84 -23.05
CA TRP A 260 -7.48 20.98 -22.51
C TRP A 260 -8.82 20.61 -21.88
N ARG A 261 -9.58 19.73 -22.54
CA ARG A 261 -10.91 19.30 -22.08
C ARG A 261 -10.81 18.56 -20.74
N SER A 262 -9.87 17.65 -20.61
CA SER A 262 -9.65 16.85 -19.39
C SER A 262 -9.16 17.73 -18.23
N LEU A 263 -8.25 18.66 -18.52
CA LEU A 263 -7.73 19.59 -17.51
C LEU A 263 -8.82 20.55 -16.99
N ARG A 264 -9.69 21.05 -17.89
CA ARG A 264 -10.80 21.90 -17.47
C ARG A 264 -11.80 21.17 -16.57
N ASN A 265 -12.04 19.90 -16.84
CA ASN A 265 -13.01 19.06 -16.14
C ASN A 265 -12.37 18.20 -15.02
N TRP A 266 -11.12 18.49 -14.66
CA TRP A 266 -10.43 17.76 -13.61
C TRP A 266 -11.25 17.77 -12.32
N PRO A 267 -11.60 16.58 -11.75
CA PRO A 267 -12.41 16.53 -10.53
C PRO A 267 -11.64 17.02 -9.30
N ALA A 268 -12.35 17.37 -8.25
CA ALA A 268 -11.76 17.50 -6.93
C ALA A 268 -11.27 16.09 -6.49
N VAL A 269 -10.03 16.00 -6.01
CA VAL A 269 -9.39 14.70 -5.65
C VAL A 269 -9.11 14.57 -4.16
N SER A 270 -9.51 15.57 -3.35
CA SER A 270 -9.35 15.56 -1.90
C SER A 270 -10.51 16.29 -1.22
N ALA A 271 -10.61 16.17 0.11
CA ALA A 271 -11.43 17.06 0.92
C ALA A 271 -10.81 18.49 0.95
N PRO A 272 -11.59 19.53 1.31
CA PRO A 272 -11.05 20.84 1.60
C PRO A 272 -9.92 20.79 2.63
N LEU A 273 -8.86 21.56 2.41
CA LEU A 273 -7.63 21.51 3.19
C LEU A 273 -7.39 22.82 3.91
N THR A 274 -7.23 22.80 5.23
CA THR A 274 -6.79 23.98 5.98
C THR A 274 -5.28 24.15 5.89
N LEU A 275 -4.76 25.35 6.19
CA LEU A 275 -3.31 25.59 6.25
C LEU A 275 -2.64 24.71 7.32
N TYR A 276 -3.33 24.48 8.44
CA TYR A 276 -2.87 23.60 9.50
C TYR A 276 -2.73 22.16 9.02
N ASP A 277 -3.75 21.61 8.34
CA ASP A 277 -3.71 20.26 7.80
C ASP A 277 -2.59 20.11 6.76
N LEU A 278 -2.40 21.11 5.89
CA LEU A 278 -1.29 21.11 4.93
C LEU A 278 0.06 20.99 5.65
N LEU A 279 0.30 21.86 6.64
CA LEU A 279 1.58 21.88 7.37
C LEU A 279 1.84 20.54 8.09
N ILE A 280 0.83 19.98 8.76
CA ILE A 280 0.94 18.68 9.41
C ILE A 280 1.21 17.57 8.38
N ASN A 281 0.43 17.49 7.30
CA ASN A 281 0.59 16.46 6.30
C ASN A 281 1.96 16.54 5.61
N VAL A 282 2.38 17.74 5.18
CA VAL A 282 3.69 17.95 4.54
C VAL A 282 4.83 17.60 5.49
N SER A 283 4.75 18.06 6.76
CA SER A 283 5.80 17.76 7.76
C SER A 283 5.93 16.25 8.00
N GLN A 284 4.80 15.56 8.15
CA GLN A 284 4.76 14.12 8.41
C GLN A 284 5.30 13.33 7.22
N VAL A 285 4.81 13.64 6.00
CA VAL A 285 5.18 12.91 4.81
C VAL A 285 6.65 13.12 4.44
N PHE A 286 7.18 14.33 4.57
CA PHE A 286 8.60 14.63 4.26
C PHE A 286 9.55 14.04 5.29
N SER A 287 9.15 13.94 6.57
CA SER A 287 9.98 13.43 7.66
C SER A 287 9.87 11.93 7.87
N PHE A 288 8.64 11.38 7.80
CA PHE A 288 8.34 9.98 8.11
C PHE A 288 7.74 9.19 6.92
N GLY A 289 7.39 9.85 5.82
CA GLY A 289 6.75 9.19 4.68
C GLY A 289 5.29 8.79 4.95
N LEU A 290 4.81 7.75 4.25
CA LEU A 290 3.42 7.31 4.26
C LEU A 290 3.15 6.13 5.21
N SER A 291 4.19 5.49 5.74
CA SER A 291 4.12 4.19 6.42
C SER A 291 4.29 4.33 7.94
N VAL A 292 3.65 5.35 8.53
CA VAL A 292 3.70 5.62 9.97
C VAL A 292 2.31 6.07 10.45
N GLU A 293 1.89 5.55 11.59
CA GLU A 293 0.63 5.92 12.21
C GLU A 293 0.62 7.41 12.61
N ARG A 294 -0.52 8.07 12.40
CA ARG A 294 -0.70 9.50 12.68
C ARG A 294 -0.93 9.78 14.18
N SER A 295 0.00 9.36 15.01
CA SER A 295 -0.04 9.61 16.46
C SER A 295 0.39 11.04 16.84
N MET A 296 0.09 11.48 18.06
CA MET A 296 0.46 12.82 18.54
C MET A 296 1.96 13.07 18.54
N TRP A 297 2.76 12.09 18.93
CA TRP A 297 4.23 12.24 18.93
C TRP A 297 4.80 12.36 17.51
N VAL A 298 4.26 11.64 16.54
CA VAL A 298 4.65 11.76 15.12
C VAL A 298 4.33 13.15 14.59
N ARG A 299 3.18 13.72 14.94
CA ARG A 299 2.80 15.09 14.52
C ARG A 299 3.79 16.13 15.04
N TRP A 300 4.08 16.13 16.33
CA TRP A 300 4.98 17.13 16.91
C TRP A 300 6.44 16.94 16.47
N SER A 301 6.93 15.70 16.42
CA SER A 301 8.29 15.43 15.94
C SER A 301 8.46 15.79 14.48
N SER A 302 7.47 15.53 13.61
CA SER A 302 7.53 15.90 12.20
C SER A 302 7.55 17.42 12.00
N LEU A 303 6.78 18.19 12.77
CA LEU A 303 6.84 19.65 12.77
C LEU A 303 8.22 20.16 13.21
N ALA A 304 8.79 19.59 14.27
CA ALA A 304 10.15 19.94 14.70
C ALA A 304 11.19 19.67 13.60
N LEU A 305 11.07 18.54 12.89
CA LEU A 305 11.93 18.18 11.75
C LEU A 305 11.71 19.08 10.54
N LEU A 306 10.49 19.56 10.31
CA LEU A 306 10.21 20.56 9.27
C LEU A 306 10.85 21.91 9.63
N PHE A 307 10.69 22.38 10.87
CA PHE A 307 11.32 23.64 11.34
C PHE A 307 12.85 23.57 11.35
N LEU A 308 13.43 22.36 11.44
CA LEU A 308 14.89 22.18 11.34
C LEU A 308 15.43 22.63 9.97
N VAL A 309 14.59 22.88 8.96
CA VAL A 309 14.99 23.45 7.67
C VAL A 309 15.36 24.94 7.78
N LEU A 310 14.80 25.69 8.75
CA LEU A 310 14.94 27.14 8.83
C LEU A 310 16.39 27.64 9.01
N PRO A 311 17.24 27.06 9.90
CA PRO A 311 18.64 27.48 9.99
C PRO A 311 19.38 27.39 8.66
N GLY A 312 19.02 26.44 7.78
CA GLY A 312 19.63 26.26 6.48
C GLY A 312 19.42 27.44 5.51
N LEU A 313 18.41 28.28 5.76
CA LEU A 313 18.13 29.49 4.99
C LEU A 313 19.14 30.63 5.31
N PHE A 314 19.77 30.58 6.49
CA PHE A 314 20.69 31.60 6.97
C PHE A 314 22.15 31.23 6.62
N CYS A 315 22.54 31.43 5.35
CA CYS A 315 23.93 31.24 4.95
C CYS A 315 24.78 32.46 5.35
N ARG A 316 25.72 32.27 6.32
CA ARG A 316 26.78 33.27 6.53
C ARG A 316 27.84 33.13 5.44
N PRO A 317 28.43 34.27 4.93
CA PRO A 317 29.57 34.18 4.01
C PRO A 317 30.68 33.37 4.68
N GLN A 318 31.12 32.27 4.03
CA GLN A 318 32.26 31.52 4.51
C GLN A 318 33.56 32.25 4.12
N GLU A 319 34.49 32.35 5.07
CA GLU A 319 35.83 32.93 4.81
C GLU A 319 36.64 32.18 3.76
N HIS A 320 36.28 30.93 3.45
CA HIS A 320 36.83 30.12 2.36
C HIS A 320 35.81 29.92 1.26
N ARG A 321 35.63 30.94 0.44
CA ARG A 321 34.89 30.84 -0.82
C ARG A 321 35.65 29.89 -1.75
N ASP A 322 35.13 28.67 -1.92
CA ASP A 322 35.63 27.81 -3.00
C ASP A 322 35.43 28.58 -4.32
N ARG A 323 36.49 28.88 -5.06
CA ARG A 323 36.48 29.69 -6.32
C ARG A 323 35.54 29.10 -7.38
N SER A 324 34.93 27.95 -7.12
CA SER A 324 33.98 27.27 -7.99
C SER A 324 32.53 27.78 -7.87
N GLN A 325 32.16 28.59 -6.83
CA GLN A 325 30.79 29.08 -6.64
C GLN A 325 30.65 30.47 -7.27
N ALA A 326 29.94 30.53 -8.43
CA ALA A 326 29.73 31.78 -9.17
C ALA A 326 28.62 32.66 -8.56
N LEU A 327 27.67 32.07 -7.83
CA LEU A 327 26.55 32.77 -7.18
C LEU A 327 26.82 33.04 -5.69
N PRO A 328 26.23 34.13 -5.11
CA PRO A 328 26.38 34.41 -3.69
C PRO A 328 25.63 33.40 -2.83
N PRO A 329 26.11 33.11 -1.60
CA PRO A 329 25.48 32.14 -0.68
C PRO A 329 24.00 32.43 -0.37
N SER A 330 23.63 33.69 -0.27
CA SER A 330 22.23 34.12 -0.05
C SER A 330 21.30 33.74 -1.20
N LEU A 331 21.79 33.88 -2.45
CA LEU A 331 21.01 33.48 -3.63
C LEU A 331 20.90 31.96 -3.75
N ASN A 332 21.95 31.24 -3.41
CA ASN A 332 21.93 29.77 -3.36
C ASN A 332 20.92 29.25 -2.34
N ALA A 333 20.89 29.83 -1.13
CA ALA A 333 19.90 29.51 -0.10
C ALA A 333 18.48 29.88 -0.55
N LEU A 334 18.30 31.03 -1.19
CA LEU A 334 17.00 31.44 -1.74
C LEU A 334 16.50 30.51 -2.84
N LEU A 335 17.37 30.05 -3.76
CA LEU A 335 17.00 29.05 -4.78
C LEU A 335 16.52 27.75 -4.14
N ALA A 336 17.21 27.25 -3.12
CA ALA A 336 16.79 26.06 -2.38
C ALA A 336 15.45 26.30 -1.64
N ALA A 337 15.24 27.50 -1.06
CA ALA A 337 13.99 27.89 -0.41
C ALA A 337 12.83 27.96 -1.41
N LEU A 338 13.02 28.60 -2.55
CA LEU A 338 12.00 28.68 -3.60
C LEU A 338 11.64 27.30 -4.14
N TYR A 339 12.62 26.43 -4.32
CA TYR A 339 12.40 25.06 -4.75
C TYR A 339 11.56 24.25 -3.75
N LEU A 340 11.70 24.51 -2.44
CA LEU A 340 10.88 23.87 -1.40
C LEU A 340 9.49 24.50 -1.27
N PHE A 341 9.44 25.83 -1.07
CA PHE A 341 8.23 26.49 -0.62
C PHE A 341 7.25 26.83 -1.74
N VAL A 342 7.72 27.09 -2.97
CA VAL A 342 6.84 27.46 -4.09
C VAL A 342 5.88 26.30 -4.46
N PRO A 343 6.33 25.04 -4.59
CA PRO A 343 5.41 23.92 -4.80
C PRO A 343 4.36 23.75 -3.69
N ILE A 344 4.78 23.88 -2.42
CA ILE A 344 3.89 23.73 -1.25
C ILE A 344 2.85 24.86 -1.24
N ALA A 345 3.30 26.11 -1.42
CA ALA A 345 2.41 27.27 -1.45
C ALA A 345 1.44 27.20 -2.65
N THR A 346 1.92 26.82 -3.82
CA THR A 346 1.07 26.67 -5.01
C THR A 346 0.02 25.58 -4.81
N MET A 347 0.38 24.44 -4.19
CA MET A 347 -0.56 23.38 -3.83
C MET A 347 -1.67 23.91 -2.93
N TYR A 348 -1.33 24.68 -1.90
CA TYR A 348 -2.30 25.29 -1.02
C TYR A 348 -3.24 26.24 -1.75
N LEU A 349 -2.68 27.20 -2.51
CA LEU A 349 -3.44 28.20 -3.25
C LEU A 349 -4.40 27.60 -4.28
N LEU A 350 -3.96 26.56 -4.98
CA LEU A 350 -4.83 25.82 -5.91
C LEU A 350 -5.93 25.06 -5.17
N SER A 351 -5.61 24.48 -4.01
CA SER A 351 -6.57 23.70 -3.19
C SER A 351 -7.64 24.58 -2.55
N LEU A 352 -7.43 25.89 -2.40
CA LEU A 352 -8.48 26.81 -1.92
C LEU A 352 -9.65 26.96 -2.92
N ARG A 353 -9.38 26.81 -4.22
CA ARG A 353 -10.42 26.88 -5.26
C ARG A 353 -10.99 25.52 -5.61
N ARG A 354 -10.11 24.51 -5.70
CA ARG A 354 -10.44 23.13 -6.04
C ARG A 354 -9.59 22.22 -5.17
N PRO A 355 -10.17 21.42 -4.29
CA PRO A 355 -9.40 20.50 -3.44
C PRO A 355 -8.60 19.50 -4.29
N MET A 356 -7.28 19.70 -4.37
CA MET A 356 -6.38 18.95 -5.24
C MET A 356 -5.20 18.30 -4.49
N TYR A 357 -5.16 18.43 -3.18
CA TYR A 357 -4.04 17.95 -2.38
C TYR A 357 -3.88 16.42 -2.47
N LYS A 358 -2.70 15.99 -2.88
CA LYS A 358 -2.22 14.61 -2.78
C LYS A 358 -0.74 14.67 -2.43
N ASP A 359 -0.31 13.89 -1.44
CA ASP A 359 1.09 13.86 -0.97
C ASP A 359 2.08 13.63 -2.12
N LYS A 360 1.75 12.72 -3.03
CA LYS A 360 2.56 12.35 -4.19
C LYS A 360 2.95 13.52 -5.11
N PHE A 361 2.13 14.55 -5.18
CA PHE A 361 2.43 15.73 -6.02
C PHE A 361 3.53 16.61 -5.43
N LEU A 362 3.77 16.54 -4.12
CA LEU A 362 4.83 17.27 -3.44
C LEU A 362 6.16 16.52 -3.37
N LEU A 363 6.23 15.27 -3.89
CA LEU A 363 7.47 14.50 -3.94
C LEU A 363 8.61 15.29 -4.60
N LEU A 364 8.29 16.07 -5.66
CA LEU A 364 9.26 16.89 -6.40
C LEU A 364 9.92 18.00 -5.56
N ALA A 365 9.36 18.39 -4.39
CA ALA A 365 9.96 19.38 -3.50
C ALA A 365 10.91 18.74 -2.45
N THR A 366 10.88 17.41 -2.29
CA THR A 366 11.69 16.69 -1.29
C THR A 366 13.21 16.84 -1.47
N PRO A 367 13.78 16.96 -2.69
CA PRO A 367 15.21 17.25 -2.83
C PRO A 367 15.63 18.52 -2.10
N ALA A 368 14.85 19.62 -2.25
CA ALA A 368 15.14 20.87 -1.56
C ALA A 368 15.02 20.76 -0.04
N PHE A 369 14.06 19.98 0.45
CA PHE A 369 13.91 19.67 1.87
C PHE A 369 15.18 19.04 2.46
N TYR A 370 15.73 17.99 1.82
CA TYR A 370 16.95 17.33 2.31
C TYR A 370 18.19 18.22 2.16
N LEU A 371 18.26 19.06 1.12
CA LEU A 371 19.32 20.03 0.96
C LEU A 371 19.36 21.01 2.14
N LEU A 372 18.23 21.64 2.43
CA LEU A 372 18.11 22.63 3.50
C LEU A 372 18.28 21.99 4.88
N GLN A 373 17.73 20.80 5.08
CA GLN A 373 17.90 20.05 6.33
C GLN A 373 19.37 19.71 6.58
N ALA A 374 20.08 19.17 5.57
CA ALA A 374 21.51 18.91 5.68
C ALA A 374 22.35 20.16 5.95
N GLN A 375 22.01 21.28 5.31
CA GLN A 375 22.66 22.55 5.55
C GLN A 375 22.41 23.04 6.97
N SER A 376 21.19 22.89 7.48
CA SER A 376 20.83 23.23 8.87
C SER A 376 21.63 22.44 9.89
N LEU A 377 21.81 21.13 9.68
CA LEU A 377 22.63 20.28 10.56
C LEU A 377 24.07 20.81 10.68
N ILE A 378 24.65 21.21 9.54
CA ILE A 378 26.00 21.77 9.51
C ILE A 378 26.06 23.13 10.23
N ILE A 379 25.04 23.99 10.05
CA ILE A 379 24.97 25.31 10.69
C ILE A 379 24.76 25.17 12.19
N CYS A 380 23.83 24.33 12.63
CA CYS A 380 23.56 24.07 14.05
C CYS A 380 24.80 23.48 14.75
N GLY A 381 25.47 22.50 14.10
CA GLY A 381 26.72 21.94 14.63
C GLY A 381 27.80 23.00 14.78
N ARG A 382 28.01 23.86 13.79
CA ARG A 382 28.98 24.97 13.86
C ARG A 382 28.63 25.98 14.99
N TRP A 383 27.37 26.35 15.11
CA TRP A 383 26.89 27.25 16.13
C TRP A 383 27.16 26.71 17.56
N LEU A 384 26.85 25.40 17.79
CA LEU A 384 27.15 24.72 19.04
C LEU A 384 28.68 24.62 19.30
N GLY A 385 29.48 24.36 18.26
CA GLY A 385 30.91 24.34 18.33
C GLY A 385 31.52 25.72 18.69
N HIS A 386 30.94 26.80 18.20
CA HIS A 386 31.31 28.17 18.57
C HIS A 386 30.97 28.49 20.01
N LEU A 387 29.78 28.12 20.50
CA LEU A 387 29.35 28.31 21.89
C LEU A 387 30.27 27.58 22.89
N SER A 388 30.62 26.33 22.56
CA SER A 388 31.48 25.50 23.40
C SER A 388 32.99 25.79 23.20
N LYS A 389 33.38 26.66 22.27
CA LYS A 389 34.74 26.94 21.85
C LYS A 389 35.57 25.70 21.47
N THR A 390 34.90 24.60 21.10
CA THR A 390 35.51 23.31 20.82
C THR A 390 34.99 22.68 19.51
N ARG A 391 35.91 22.27 18.60
CA ARG A 391 35.56 21.70 17.30
C ARG A 391 34.91 20.32 17.40
N TRP A 392 35.25 19.52 18.41
CA TRP A 392 34.64 18.19 18.54
C TRP A 392 33.15 18.25 18.83
N VAL A 393 32.67 19.31 19.57
CA VAL A 393 31.23 19.53 19.83
C VAL A 393 30.46 19.79 18.51
N GLN A 394 31.08 20.48 17.56
CA GLN A 394 30.49 20.70 16.24
C GLN A 394 30.17 19.35 15.55
N TYR A 395 31.20 18.47 15.53
CA TYR A 395 31.03 17.15 14.87
C TYR A 395 30.06 16.27 15.62
N LEU A 396 30.16 16.23 16.96
CA LEU A 396 29.23 15.46 17.80
C LEU A 396 27.79 15.92 17.58
N ALA A 397 27.51 17.20 17.64
CA ALA A 397 26.16 17.75 17.46
C ALA A 397 25.59 17.44 16.07
N THR A 398 26.39 17.63 15.01
CA THR A 398 25.97 17.27 13.66
C THR A 398 25.66 15.77 13.55
N THR A 399 26.50 14.93 14.14
CA THR A 399 26.32 13.46 14.11
C THR A 399 25.07 13.04 14.89
N VAL A 400 24.85 13.60 16.09
CA VAL A 400 23.66 13.30 16.91
C VAL A 400 22.37 13.69 16.17
N LEU A 401 22.32 14.90 15.60
CA LEU A 401 21.17 15.34 14.83
C LEU A 401 20.94 14.47 13.57
N ALA A 402 22.00 14.09 12.88
CA ALA A 402 21.90 13.17 11.75
C ALA A 402 21.40 11.78 12.19
N LEU A 403 21.84 11.28 13.33
CA LEU A 403 21.38 10.01 13.90
C LEU A 403 19.89 10.03 14.24
N ILE A 404 19.39 11.14 14.80
CA ILE A 404 17.94 11.32 15.07
C ILE A 404 17.14 11.18 13.77
N LEU A 405 17.62 11.81 12.67
CA LEU A 405 16.96 11.67 11.35
C LEU A 405 17.05 10.24 10.80
N CYS A 406 18.18 9.55 11.02
CA CYS A 406 18.33 8.15 10.64
C CYS A 406 17.36 7.24 11.42
N VAL A 407 17.16 7.47 12.72
CA VAL A 407 16.21 6.72 13.54
C VAL A 407 14.77 6.96 13.06
N ALA A 408 14.40 8.21 12.77
CA ALA A 408 13.09 8.54 12.21
C ALA A 408 12.85 7.84 10.85
N SER A 409 13.85 7.86 9.95
CA SER A 409 13.79 7.15 8.67
C SER A 409 13.73 5.63 8.85
N GLY A 410 14.50 5.07 9.78
CA GLY A 410 14.50 3.64 10.10
C GLY A 410 13.15 3.16 10.63
N TYR A 411 12.51 3.93 11.51
CA TYR A 411 11.15 3.64 12.00
C TYR A 411 10.14 3.60 10.84
N SER A 412 10.21 4.58 9.95
CA SER A 412 9.34 4.64 8.79
C SER A 412 9.61 3.51 7.78
N LEU A 413 10.86 3.14 7.54
CA LEU A 413 11.24 2.02 6.67
C LEU A 413 10.77 0.68 7.26
N ALA A 414 10.84 0.51 8.59
CA ALA A 414 10.27 -0.66 9.24
C ALA A 414 8.75 -0.75 9.00
N GLY A 415 8.01 0.35 9.12
CA GLY A 415 6.60 0.42 8.75
C GLY A 415 6.36 0.02 7.29
N LEU A 416 7.14 0.57 6.36
CA LEU A 416 7.01 0.31 4.92
C LEU A 416 7.19 -1.17 4.54
N TYR A 417 8.16 -1.85 5.15
CA TYR A 417 8.53 -3.20 4.74
C TYR A 417 7.98 -4.32 5.62
N LEU A 418 7.61 -4.04 6.87
CA LEU A 418 7.25 -5.07 7.85
C LEU A 418 5.79 -4.98 8.30
N ASN A 419 5.13 -3.80 8.18
CA ASN A 419 3.74 -3.65 8.61
C ASN A 419 2.78 -3.79 7.42
N SER A 420 2.02 -4.89 7.40
CA SER A 420 1.05 -5.20 6.34
C SER A 420 -0.07 -4.15 6.16
N GLN A 421 -0.34 -3.33 7.18
CA GLN A 421 -1.31 -2.23 7.10
C GLN A 421 -0.96 -1.20 6.02
N TYR A 422 0.35 -1.05 5.69
CA TYR A 422 0.84 -0.11 4.68
C TYR A 422 1.14 -0.78 3.34
N PHE A 423 0.78 -2.06 3.17
CA PHE A 423 0.95 -2.75 1.91
C PHE A 423 -0.09 -2.27 0.90
N ARG A 424 0.25 -2.39 -0.38
CA ARG A 424 -0.63 -2.04 -1.49
C ARG A 424 -1.74 -3.07 -1.66
N ASP A 425 -2.73 -2.73 -2.47
CA ASP A 425 -3.84 -3.60 -2.85
C ASP A 425 -3.33 -4.90 -3.47
N ASP A 426 -3.87 -6.06 -3.05
CA ASP A 426 -3.39 -7.36 -3.49
C ASP A 426 -4.27 -7.98 -4.58
N TYR A 427 -4.17 -7.44 -5.80
CA TYR A 427 -4.83 -8.01 -6.99
C TYR A 427 -4.33 -9.42 -7.32
N ARG A 428 -3.04 -9.71 -7.07
CA ARG A 428 -2.45 -11.04 -7.30
C ARG A 428 -3.12 -12.08 -6.41
N GLY A 429 -3.32 -11.78 -5.14
CA GLY A 429 -4.00 -12.66 -4.18
C GLY A 429 -5.46 -12.90 -4.56
N ILE A 430 -6.21 -11.86 -4.91
CA ILE A 430 -7.60 -11.99 -5.35
C ILE A 430 -7.70 -12.88 -6.59
N VAL A 431 -6.89 -12.61 -7.62
CA VAL A 431 -6.93 -13.39 -8.85
C VAL A 431 -6.48 -14.83 -8.65
N ALA A 432 -5.49 -15.05 -7.77
CA ALA A 432 -5.09 -16.41 -7.40
C ALA A 432 -6.24 -17.17 -6.72
N TYR A 433 -7.00 -16.51 -5.84
CA TYR A 433 -8.19 -17.08 -5.22
C TYR A 433 -9.28 -17.40 -6.25
N ILE A 434 -9.60 -16.45 -7.16
CA ILE A 434 -10.58 -16.66 -8.22
C ILE A 434 -10.17 -17.86 -9.10
N ASN A 435 -8.92 -17.88 -9.59
CA ASN A 435 -8.42 -18.98 -10.41
C ASN A 435 -8.47 -20.35 -9.72
N ALA A 436 -8.38 -20.36 -8.39
CA ALA A 436 -8.42 -21.57 -7.60
C ALA A 436 -9.83 -22.07 -7.31
N THR A 437 -10.82 -21.18 -7.23
CA THR A 437 -12.15 -21.52 -6.71
C THR A 437 -13.29 -21.37 -7.72
N ALA A 438 -13.05 -20.64 -8.82
CA ALA A 438 -14.09 -20.39 -9.82
C ALA A 438 -14.31 -21.60 -10.74
N GLY A 439 -15.58 -21.89 -10.99
CA GLY A 439 -16.03 -22.81 -12.02
C GLY A 439 -16.08 -22.16 -13.39
N PRO A 440 -16.27 -22.95 -14.48
CA PRO A 440 -16.25 -22.44 -15.84
C PRO A 440 -17.41 -21.48 -16.19
N ASP A 441 -18.52 -21.57 -15.46
CA ASP A 441 -19.73 -20.80 -15.70
C ASP A 441 -19.86 -19.59 -14.75
N ASP A 442 -18.85 -19.35 -13.89
CA ASP A 442 -18.85 -18.23 -12.96
C ASP A 442 -18.53 -16.90 -13.68
N GLY A 443 -18.82 -15.77 -13.02
CA GLY A 443 -18.53 -14.44 -13.55
C GLY A 443 -17.73 -13.56 -12.57
N ILE A 444 -16.99 -12.59 -13.11
CA ILE A 444 -16.23 -11.61 -12.33
C ILE A 444 -16.89 -10.24 -12.50
N LEU A 445 -17.39 -9.67 -11.41
CA LEU A 445 -17.89 -8.29 -11.37
C LEU A 445 -16.81 -7.37 -10.84
N ILE A 446 -16.52 -6.27 -11.54
CA ILE A 446 -15.44 -5.34 -11.21
C ILE A 446 -16.06 -3.97 -10.91
N ASN A 447 -16.13 -3.60 -9.65
CA ASN A 447 -16.54 -2.29 -9.18
C ASN A 447 -15.34 -1.60 -8.50
N ALA A 448 -14.76 -0.58 -9.05
CA ALA A 448 -14.98 0.34 -10.17
C ALA A 448 -14.36 -0.16 -11.49
N PRO A 449 -14.90 0.28 -12.65
CA PRO A 449 -14.43 -0.16 -13.97
C PRO A 449 -12.96 0.14 -14.28
N SER A 450 -12.38 1.16 -13.66
CA SER A 450 -10.97 1.53 -13.85
C SER A 450 -9.98 0.44 -13.42
N GLN A 451 -10.43 -0.57 -12.67
CA GLN A 451 -9.61 -1.69 -12.22
C GLN A 451 -9.35 -2.74 -13.31
N ILE A 452 -10.12 -2.71 -14.41
CA ILE A 452 -10.10 -3.77 -15.43
C ILE A 452 -8.69 -4.08 -15.96
N GLU A 453 -7.87 -3.05 -16.17
CA GLU A 453 -6.51 -3.23 -16.69
C GLU A 453 -5.61 -3.98 -15.69
N THR A 454 -5.79 -3.75 -14.39
CA THR A 454 -5.00 -4.39 -13.34
C THR A 454 -5.50 -5.82 -13.08
N VAL A 455 -6.82 -6.03 -13.11
CA VAL A 455 -7.39 -7.38 -13.05
C VAL A 455 -6.87 -8.20 -14.23
N ASN A 456 -6.93 -7.67 -15.45
CA ASN A 456 -6.46 -8.33 -16.68
C ASN A 456 -4.95 -8.54 -16.75
N TYR A 457 -4.17 -7.81 -15.99
CA TYR A 457 -2.75 -8.08 -15.87
C TYR A 457 -2.49 -9.43 -15.18
N TYR A 458 -3.25 -9.76 -14.13
CA TYR A 458 -3.13 -11.01 -13.38
C TYR A 458 -4.06 -12.11 -13.88
N TYR A 459 -5.30 -11.76 -14.24
CA TYR A 459 -6.29 -12.72 -14.73
C TYR A 459 -6.11 -12.97 -16.23
N ARG A 460 -6.00 -14.25 -16.60
CA ARG A 460 -5.87 -14.71 -18.00
C ARG A 460 -6.86 -15.84 -18.31
N GLY A 461 -7.82 -16.04 -17.41
CA GLY A 461 -8.81 -17.10 -17.52
C GLY A 461 -9.96 -16.76 -18.47
N PRO A 462 -10.89 -17.73 -18.68
CA PRO A 462 -11.99 -17.60 -19.64
C PRO A 462 -13.25 -16.95 -19.07
N LEU A 463 -13.31 -16.61 -17.76
CA LEU A 463 -14.53 -16.07 -17.16
C LEU A 463 -14.88 -14.70 -17.73
N ALA A 464 -16.17 -14.45 -17.84
CA ALA A 464 -16.68 -13.15 -18.27
C ALA A 464 -16.48 -12.08 -17.18
N GLU A 465 -15.98 -10.92 -17.59
CA GLU A 465 -15.70 -9.78 -16.71
C GLU A 465 -16.73 -8.68 -16.94
N TYR A 466 -17.26 -8.15 -15.86
CA TYR A 466 -18.32 -7.14 -15.86
C TYR A 466 -17.89 -5.87 -15.11
N PRO A 467 -17.24 -4.90 -15.79
CA PRO A 467 -16.88 -3.64 -15.18
C PRO A 467 -18.11 -2.75 -14.98
N LEU A 468 -18.55 -2.54 -13.74
CA LEU A 468 -19.69 -1.72 -13.36
C LEU A 468 -19.31 -0.65 -12.32
N PRO A 469 -19.97 0.52 -12.32
CA PRO A 469 -21.02 0.97 -13.24
C PRO A 469 -20.47 1.37 -14.61
N ALA A 470 -21.25 1.17 -15.67
CA ALA A 470 -20.83 1.51 -17.03
C ALA A 470 -20.62 3.01 -17.28
N GLN A 471 -21.19 3.86 -16.44
CA GLN A 471 -21.06 5.33 -16.52
C GLN A 471 -21.01 5.97 -15.12
N ARG A 472 -20.37 7.15 -15.04
CA ARG A 472 -20.36 7.99 -13.84
C ARG A 472 -20.97 9.36 -14.14
N PRO A 473 -21.92 9.88 -13.32
CA PRO A 473 -22.50 9.23 -12.16
C PRO A 473 -23.28 7.96 -12.52
N LEU A 474 -23.41 7.03 -11.55
CA LEU A 474 -24.11 5.77 -11.70
C LEU A 474 -25.60 6.02 -12.05
N ASN A 475 -26.10 5.27 -13.05
CA ASN A 475 -27.54 5.22 -13.34
C ASN A 475 -28.09 3.91 -12.76
N ALA A 476 -28.89 4.00 -11.70
CA ALA A 476 -29.41 2.84 -10.98
C ALA A 476 -30.16 1.87 -11.89
N ALA A 477 -31.15 2.35 -12.67
CA ALA A 477 -31.98 1.50 -13.52
C ALA A 477 -31.17 0.72 -14.58
N LYS A 478 -30.17 1.38 -15.21
CA LYS A 478 -29.31 0.70 -16.19
C LYS A 478 -28.37 -0.30 -15.52
N THR A 479 -27.87 0.03 -14.33
CA THR A 479 -26.98 -0.84 -13.57
C THR A 479 -27.71 -2.08 -13.08
N GLU A 480 -28.93 -1.93 -12.55
CA GLU A 480 -29.80 -3.03 -12.13
C GLU A 480 -30.19 -3.94 -13.30
N ALA A 481 -30.52 -3.37 -14.46
CA ALA A 481 -30.80 -4.16 -15.67
C ALA A 481 -29.57 -4.97 -16.12
N ALA A 482 -28.36 -4.38 -16.01
CA ALA A 482 -27.13 -5.09 -16.29
C ALA A 482 -26.88 -6.23 -15.29
N LEU A 483 -27.05 -5.98 -14.00
CA LEU A 483 -26.93 -6.98 -12.93
C LEU A 483 -27.91 -8.13 -13.11
N GLN A 484 -29.18 -7.84 -13.49
CA GLN A 484 -30.17 -8.87 -13.79
C GLN A 484 -29.71 -9.78 -14.94
N GLY A 485 -29.14 -9.18 -16.00
CA GLY A 485 -28.57 -9.95 -17.12
C GLY A 485 -27.34 -10.78 -16.75
N ILE A 486 -26.56 -10.33 -15.77
CA ILE A 486 -25.37 -11.04 -15.27
C ILE A 486 -25.79 -12.25 -14.44
N ILE A 487 -26.66 -12.07 -13.44
CA ILE A 487 -27.08 -13.19 -12.58
C ILE A 487 -27.88 -14.26 -13.35
N ALA A 488 -28.54 -13.91 -14.46
CA ALA A 488 -29.21 -14.89 -15.32
C ALA A 488 -28.25 -15.84 -16.05
N ARG A 489 -26.95 -15.55 -16.08
CA ARG A 489 -25.96 -16.32 -16.85
C ARG A 489 -24.98 -17.10 -15.98
N HIS A 490 -24.82 -16.71 -14.72
CA HIS A 490 -23.77 -17.22 -13.86
C HIS A 490 -24.33 -17.76 -12.55
N PRO A 491 -23.95 -18.99 -12.14
CA PRO A 491 -24.36 -19.58 -10.87
C PRO A 491 -23.61 -18.95 -9.67
N ARG A 492 -22.46 -18.31 -9.93
CA ARG A 492 -21.63 -17.65 -8.90
C ARG A 492 -20.99 -16.40 -9.48
N LEU A 493 -20.87 -15.38 -8.64
CA LEU A 493 -20.20 -14.12 -8.97
C LEU A 493 -19.10 -13.81 -7.98
N TYR A 494 -17.94 -13.44 -8.48
CA TYR A 494 -16.81 -12.88 -7.73
C TYR A 494 -16.80 -11.37 -7.92
N ALA A 495 -17.27 -10.63 -6.93
CA ALA A 495 -17.35 -9.18 -6.98
C ALA A 495 -16.14 -8.54 -6.32
N ILE A 496 -15.35 -7.79 -7.09
CA ILE A 496 -14.19 -7.03 -6.61
C ILE A 496 -14.61 -5.58 -6.39
N PHE A 497 -14.65 -5.14 -5.14
CA PHE A 497 -15.01 -3.78 -4.74
C PHE A 497 -13.77 -2.97 -4.41
N TRP A 498 -13.67 -1.77 -5.00
CA TRP A 498 -12.63 -0.80 -4.74
C TRP A 498 -13.15 0.62 -4.96
N ALA A 499 -12.75 1.58 -4.11
CA ALA A 499 -13.17 2.99 -4.22
C ALA A 499 -14.68 3.17 -4.43
N THR A 500 -15.50 2.38 -3.72
CA THR A 500 -16.97 2.40 -3.84
C THR A 500 -17.56 3.76 -3.51
N ALA A 501 -16.96 4.52 -2.58
CA ALA A 501 -17.36 5.90 -2.28
C ALA A 501 -17.32 6.84 -3.50
N GLU A 502 -16.53 6.51 -4.52
CA GLU A 502 -16.44 7.27 -5.78
C GLU A 502 -17.25 6.65 -6.93
N SER A 503 -17.29 5.32 -6.98
CA SER A 503 -17.91 4.58 -8.10
C SER A 503 -19.39 4.27 -7.89
N ASP A 504 -19.77 3.97 -6.65
CA ASP A 504 -21.12 3.60 -6.21
C ASP A 504 -21.40 4.11 -4.81
N PRO A 505 -21.44 5.45 -4.59
CA PRO A 505 -21.59 6.05 -3.25
C PRO A 505 -22.90 5.70 -2.53
N GLN A 506 -23.90 5.21 -3.26
CA GLN A 506 -25.18 4.78 -2.72
C GLN A 506 -25.25 3.27 -2.47
N GLY A 507 -24.21 2.50 -2.84
CA GLY A 507 -24.18 1.06 -2.66
C GLY A 507 -25.22 0.30 -3.49
N VAL A 508 -25.59 0.83 -4.65
CA VAL A 508 -26.62 0.26 -5.52
C VAL A 508 -26.27 -1.16 -5.97
N ILE A 509 -25.00 -1.39 -6.35
CA ILE A 509 -24.55 -2.69 -6.87
C ILE A 509 -24.59 -3.73 -5.75
N GLU A 510 -23.96 -3.45 -4.62
CA GLU A 510 -23.89 -4.38 -3.51
C GLU A 510 -25.28 -4.63 -2.92
N GLY A 511 -26.07 -3.59 -2.63
CA GLY A 511 -27.40 -3.73 -2.08
C GLY A 511 -28.36 -4.51 -2.99
N TRP A 512 -28.22 -4.35 -4.32
CA TRP A 512 -29.02 -5.11 -5.28
C TRP A 512 -28.65 -6.60 -5.29
N LEU A 513 -27.34 -6.92 -5.21
CA LEU A 513 -26.85 -8.30 -5.13
C LEU A 513 -27.22 -8.97 -3.80
N ASP A 514 -27.06 -8.26 -2.68
CA ASP A 514 -27.42 -8.75 -1.34
C ASP A 514 -28.88 -9.16 -1.25
N HIS A 515 -29.76 -8.44 -1.95
CA HIS A 515 -31.19 -8.75 -1.99
C HIS A 515 -31.57 -9.99 -2.81
N ARG A 516 -30.77 -10.32 -3.85
CA ARG A 516 -31.13 -11.35 -4.85
C ARG A 516 -30.23 -12.57 -4.84
N CYS A 517 -29.07 -12.46 -4.25
CA CYS A 517 -28.08 -13.52 -4.23
C CYS A 517 -27.69 -13.89 -2.80
N PHE A 518 -26.94 -14.97 -2.63
CA PHE A 518 -26.47 -15.48 -1.36
C PHE A 518 -25.01 -15.09 -1.17
N LYS A 519 -24.76 -14.07 -0.34
CA LYS A 519 -23.41 -13.62 -0.01
C LYS A 519 -22.72 -14.65 0.86
N ALA A 520 -21.66 -15.27 0.38
CA ALA A 520 -20.99 -16.39 1.04
C ALA A 520 -19.60 -16.05 1.59
N LEU A 521 -18.85 -15.21 0.88
CA LEU A 521 -17.53 -14.75 1.30
C LEU A 521 -17.49 -13.22 1.25
N ASP A 522 -16.78 -12.61 2.20
CA ASP A 522 -16.56 -11.17 2.28
C ASP A 522 -15.18 -10.95 2.92
N SER A 523 -14.16 -10.78 2.07
CA SER A 523 -12.77 -10.75 2.50
C SER A 523 -11.99 -9.57 1.93
N TRP A 524 -11.08 -9.01 2.73
CA TRP A 524 -10.24 -7.89 2.36
C TRP A 524 -8.82 -8.35 1.96
N PHE A 525 -8.35 -7.82 0.82
CA PHE A 525 -7.01 -8.00 0.27
C PHE A 525 -6.34 -6.62 0.14
N GLY A 526 -5.76 -6.12 1.22
CA GLY A 526 -5.38 -4.71 1.33
C GLY A 526 -6.62 -3.81 1.43
N ASN A 527 -6.80 -2.87 0.47
CA ASN A 527 -8.01 -2.04 0.36
C ASN A 527 -9.01 -2.58 -0.67
N LEU A 528 -8.74 -3.74 -1.26
CA LEU A 528 -9.68 -4.45 -2.13
C LEU A 528 -10.55 -5.36 -1.30
N ARG A 529 -11.82 -5.40 -1.62
CA ARG A 529 -12.79 -6.31 -0.99
C ARG A 529 -13.30 -7.29 -2.04
N LEU A 530 -13.11 -8.57 -1.78
CA LEU A 530 -13.66 -9.65 -2.59
C LEU A 530 -14.92 -10.17 -1.91
N VAL A 531 -16.05 -10.12 -2.62
CA VAL A 531 -17.31 -10.70 -2.18
C VAL A 531 -17.72 -11.79 -3.16
N VAL A 532 -18.06 -12.97 -2.64
CA VAL A 532 -18.52 -14.09 -3.46
C VAL A 532 -20.01 -14.30 -3.23
N TYR A 533 -20.77 -14.28 -4.31
CA TYR A 533 -22.22 -14.51 -4.31
C TYR A 533 -22.55 -15.81 -5.02
N ALA A 534 -23.36 -16.66 -4.40
CA ALA A 534 -24.08 -17.71 -5.10
C ALA A 534 -25.41 -17.15 -5.63
N VAL A 535 -25.71 -17.45 -6.89
CA VAL A 535 -26.93 -17.00 -7.55
C VAL A 535 -27.99 -18.11 -7.44
N PRO A 536 -29.20 -17.83 -6.92
CA PRO A 536 -30.25 -18.85 -6.82
C PRO A 536 -30.68 -19.29 -8.22
N GLN A 537 -30.67 -20.58 -8.45
CA GLN A 537 -31.19 -21.17 -9.70
C GLN A 537 -32.72 -21.34 -9.66
N VAL A 538 -33.28 -21.35 -8.44
CA VAL A 538 -34.72 -21.43 -8.17
C VAL A 538 -35.04 -20.40 -7.09
N ALA A 539 -36.07 -19.60 -7.30
CA ALA A 539 -36.50 -18.65 -6.28
C ALA A 539 -37.09 -19.41 -5.08
N ALA A 540 -36.64 -19.08 -3.88
CA ALA A 540 -37.30 -19.54 -2.65
C ALA A 540 -38.65 -18.80 -2.53
N GLN A 541 -39.75 -19.48 -2.86
CA GLN A 541 -41.08 -18.88 -2.84
C GLN A 541 -41.87 -19.18 -1.55
N GLU A 542 -41.48 -20.22 -0.80
CA GLU A 542 -42.20 -20.68 0.41
C GLU A 542 -41.23 -21.10 1.51
N ILE A 543 -41.71 -21.07 2.76
CA ILE A 543 -40.97 -21.56 3.91
C ILE A 543 -41.01 -23.09 3.87
N ALA A 544 -39.89 -23.71 3.44
CA ALA A 544 -39.80 -25.18 3.34
C ALA A 544 -39.77 -25.86 4.72
N HIS A 545 -39.18 -25.20 5.72
CA HIS A 545 -39.07 -25.71 7.09
C HIS A 545 -39.64 -24.66 8.06
N PRO A 546 -40.95 -24.75 8.41
CA PRO A 546 -41.58 -23.86 9.37
C PRO A 546 -40.98 -24.05 10.78
N LEU A 547 -40.74 -22.96 11.45
CA LEU A 547 -40.22 -22.89 12.82
C LEU A 547 -41.00 -21.82 13.62
N SER A 548 -40.83 -21.81 14.94
CA SER A 548 -41.41 -20.81 15.81
C SER A 548 -40.50 -20.52 16.98
N TYR A 549 -39.35 -19.87 16.72
CA TYR A 549 -38.44 -19.45 17.75
C TYR A 549 -38.45 -17.95 17.93
N SER A 550 -38.44 -17.47 19.18
CA SER A 550 -38.22 -16.05 19.49
C SER A 550 -36.77 -15.86 19.96
N LEU A 551 -36.09 -14.86 19.39
CA LEU A 551 -34.72 -14.46 19.75
C LEU A 551 -34.79 -13.12 20.46
N GLY A 552 -34.56 -13.14 21.76
CA GLY A 552 -34.94 -12.05 22.66
C GLY A 552 -36.47 -11.83 22.67
N GLN A 553 -36.90 -10.60 22.89
CA GLN A 553 -38.34 -10.23 22.87
C GLN A 553 -38.78 -9.56 21.56
N GLU A 554 -37.82 -9.33 20.66
CA GLU A 554 -37.98 -8.40 19.54
C GLU A 554 -38.17 -9.11 18.21
N ILE A 555 -37.60 -10.30 18.01
CA ILE A 555 -37.53 -10.96 16.71
C ILE A 555 -37.98 -12.42 16.81
N ARG A 556 -38.77 -12.87 15.83
CA ARG A 556 -39.16 -14.26 15.65
C ARG A 556 -38.59 -14.81 14.36
N LEU A 557 -38.09 -16.03 14.40
CA LEU A 557 -37.78 -16.84 13.24
C LEU A 557 -38.95 -17.74 12.90
N ASN A 558 -39.59 -17.48 11.75
CA ASN A 558 -40.75 -18.24 11.29
C ASN A 558 -40.39 -19.52 10.49
N GLY A 559 -39.15 -19.64 10.06
CA GLY A 559 -38.70 -20.82 9.37
C GLY A 559 -37.49 -20.51 8.45
N TYR A 560 -37.11 -21.51 7.67
CA TYR A 560 -36.04 -21.40 6.69
C TYR A 560 -36.27 -22.23 5.44
N THR A 561 -35.53 -21.91 4.36
CA THR A 561 -35.45 -22.71 3.15
C THR A 561 -33.98 -22.92 2.80
N LEU A 562 -33.60 -24.17 2.55
CA LEU A 562 -32.25 -24.55 2.15
C LEU A 562 -32.28 -25.02 0.69
N LEU A 563 -31.61 -24.25 -0.20
CA LEU A 563 -31.58 -24.56 -1.66
C LEU A 563 -30.46 -25.52 -2.04
N THR A 564 -29.47 -25.72 -1.17
CA THR A 564 -28.33 -26.64 -1.39
C THR A 564 -28.34 -27.78 -0.37
N PRO A 565 -29.15 -28.83 -0.54
CA PRO A 565 -29.35 -29.85 0.51
C PRO A 565 -28.19 -30.85 0.62
N LYS A 566 -27.35 -30.99 -0.39
CA LYS A 566 -26.20 -31.93 -0.44
C LYS A 566 -24.95 -31.23 -0.94
N PRO A 567 -24.36 -30.34 -0.15
CA PRO A 567 -23.15 -29.63 -0.54
C PRO A 567 -21.93 -30.54 -0.43
N THR A 568 -20.87 -30.19 -1.16
CA THR A 568 -19.52 -30.74 -0.98
C THR A 568 -18.58 -29.70 -0.42
N SER A 569 -17.37 -30.10 -0.08
CA SER A 569 -16.30 -29.17 0.36
C SER A 569 -16.04 -28.12 -0.73
N GLY A 570 -16.07 -26.83 -0.37
CA GLY A 570 -15.95 -25.69 -1.28
C GLY A 570 -17.25 -25.15 -1.87
N ASP A 571 -18.38 -25.83 -1.65
CA ASP A 571 -19.71 -25.36 -2.07
C ASP A 571 -20.27 -24.29 -1.11
N ILE A 572 -21.26 -23.56 -1.60
CA ILE A 572 -21.98 -22.57 -0.84
C ILE A 572 -23.37 -23.10 -0.48
N LEU A 573 -23.64 -23.23 0.83
CA LEU A 573 -24.98 -23.43 1.31
C LEU A 573 -25.81 -22.16 1.09
N GLN A 574 -26.93 -22.30 0.35
CA GLN A 574 -27.86 -21.22 0.08
C GLN A 574 -29.03 -21.33 1.05
N LEU A 575 -29.02 -20.48 2.08
CA LEU A 575 -30.00 -20.48 3.18
C LEU A 575 -30.81 -19.21 3.16
N THR A 576 -32.13 -19.31 3.07
CA THR A 576 -33.05 -18.20 3.27
C THR A 576 -33.69 -18.33 4.64
N LEU A 577 -33.54 -17.33 5.51
CA LEU A 577 -34.20 -17.21 6.81
C LEU A 577 -35.42 -16.29 6.69
N TYR A 578 -36.47 -16.60 7.42
CA TYR A 578 -37.68 -15.79 7.42
C TYR A 578 -37.93 -15.17 8.79
N TRP A 579 -37.58 -13.89 8.91
CA TRP A 579 -37.64 -13.11 10.13
C TRP A 579 -38.97 -12.35 10.25
N GLU A 580 -39.49 -12.22 11.45
CA GLU A 580 -40.65 -11.37 11.80
C GLU A 580 -40.30 -10.53 13.03
N PRO A 581 -40.13 -9.19 12.89
CA PRO A 581 -39.95 -8.32 14.03
C PRO A 581 -41.30 -8.22 14.80
N ARG A 582 -41.23 -8.43 16.10
CA ARG A 582 -42.38 -8.31 17.00
C ARG A 582 -42.54 -6.91 17.55
N ARG A 583 -41.46 -6.15 17.60
CA ARG A 583 -41.39 -4.77 18.06
C ARG A 583 -40.44 -3.98 17.16
N THR A 584 -40.47 -2.65 17.29
CA THR A 584 -39.47 -1.80 16.62
C THR A 584 -38.09 -2.14 17.15
N ILE A 585 -37.15 -2.44 16.26
CA ILE A 585 -35.78 -2.79 16.59
C ILE A 585 -34.96 -1.50 16.75
N THR A 586 -34.35 -1.33 17.91
CA THR A 586 -33.61 -0.12 18.27
C THR A 586 -32.06 -0.33 18.24
N LYS A 587 -31.65 -1.58 18.09
CA LYS A 587 -30.24 -1.98 18.07
C LYS A 587 -29.90 -2.73 16.79
N ARG A 588 -28.66 -2.59 16.33
CA ARG A 588 -28.12 -3.46 15.27
C ARG A 588 -27.72 -4.79 15.90
N LEU A 589 -28.25 -5.88 15.38
CA LEU A 589 -27.90 -7.24 15.77
C LEU A 589 -27.22 -7.93 14.59
N GLN A 590 -26.44 -8.96 14.88
CA GLN A 590 -25.85 -9.82 13.85
C GLN A 590 -26.37 -11.23 14.00
N VAL A 591 -26.68 -11.85 12.86
CA VAL A 591 -26.93 -13.29 12.79
C VAL A 591 -25.58 -13.99 12.64
N PHE A 592 -25.35 -14.99 13.45
CA PHE A 592 -24.30 -15.98 13.18
C PHE A 592 -24.92 -17.27 12.66
N ILE A 593 -24.30 -17.86 11.64
CA ILE A 593 -24.65 -19.17 11.12
C ILE A 593 -23.40 -20.01 11.11
N HIS A 594 -23.43 -21.12 11.83
CA HIS A 594 -22.32 -22.02 11.96
C HIS A 594 -22.68 -23.41 11.44
N LEU A 595 -21.87 -23.94 10.53
CA LEU A 595 -21.86 -25.34 10.16
C LEU A 595 -20.79 -26.04 11.01
N VAL A 596 -21.20 -26.93 11.89
CA VAL A 596 -20.29 -27.56 12.85
C VAL A 596 -20.16 -29.06 12.64
N ASP A 597 -18.95 -29.59 12.81
CA ASP A 597 -18.67 -31.02 12.74
C ASP A 597 -19.14 -31.76 14.01
N GLY A 598 -19.02 -33.08 14.04
CA GLY A 598 -19.40 -33.91 15.20
C GLY A 598 -18.56 -33.65 16.47
N ARG A 599 -17.48 -32.88 16.39
CA ARG A 599 -16.65 -32.38 17.50
C ARG A 599 -16.98 -30.96 17.94
N GLY A 600 -17.91 -30.28 17.25
CA GLY A 600 -18.25 -28.90 17.52
C GLY A 600 -17.33 -27.88 16.85
N ASN A 601 -16.44 -28.31 15.94
CA ASN A 601 -15.60 -27.38 15.20
C ASN A 601 -16.39 -26.74 14.06
N ILE A 602 -16.15 -25.47 13.82
CA ILE A 602 -16.79 -24.69 12.74
C ILE A 602 -16.08 -24.99 11.44
N VAL A 603 -16.81 -25.56 10.48
CA VAL A 603 -16.35 -25.89 9.13
C VAL A 603 -16.96 -24.99 8.05
N GLY A 604 -17.86 -24.12 8.43
CA GLY A 604 -18.43 -23.05 7.61
C GLY A 604 -19.14 -22.06 8.52
N GLN A 605 -19.01 -20.77 8.24
CA GLN A 605 -19.69 -19.74 9.02
C GLN A 605 -20.08 -18.55 8.18
N ARG A 606 -21.08 -17.83 8.67
CA ARG A 606 -21.48 -16.54 8.18
C ARG A 606 -21.99 -15.68 9.31
N ASP A 607 -21.38 -14.50 9.48
CA ASP A 607 -21.83 -13.47 10.41
C ASP A 607 -22.18 -12.22 9.60
N SER A 608 -23.40 -11.69 9.79
CA SER A 608 -23.86 -10.48 9.09
C SER A 608 -25.05 -9.86 9.78
N GLU A 609 -25.34 -8.59 9.50
CA GLU A 609 -26.64 -8.00 9.84
C GLU A 609 -27.71 -8.70 9.00
N PRO A 610 -28.81 -9.22 9.59
CA PRO A 610 -29.88 -9.86 8.83
C PRO A 610 -30.64 -8.86 7.96
N GLY A 611 -31.31 -9.38 6.91
CA GLY A 611 -32.19 -8.60 6.05
C GLY A 611 -31.68 -8.34 4.65
N SER A 612 -30.64 -9.08 4.21
CA SER A 612 -30.14 -9.03 2.83
C SER A 612 -29.87 -7.60 2.33
N GLY A 613 -29.15 -6.81 3.15
CA GLY A 613 -28.82 -5.41 2.84
C GLY A 613 -29.83 -4.36 3.29
N ARG A 614 -31.00 -4.77 3.80
CA ARG A 614 -31.96 -3.85 4.44
C ARG A 614 -31.66 -3.76 5.95
N PRO A 615 -31.33 -2.58 6.50
CA PRO A 615 -31.04 -2.44 7.93
C PRO A 615 -32.23 -2.91 8.82
N MET A 616 -31.90 -3.63 9.90
CA MET A 616 -32.94 -4.14 10.82
C MET A 616 -33.77 -3.03 11.46
N MET A 617 -33.20 -1.85 11.66
CA MET A 617 -33.92 -0.70 12.24
C MET A 617 -35.03 -0.17 11.32
N ASP A 618 -35.04 -0.53 10.03
CA ASP A 618 -36.07 -0.16 9.06
C ASP A 618 -37.20 -1.21 8.96
N TRP A 619 -37.10 -2.29 9.74
CA TRP A 619 -38.12 -3.34 9.73
C TRP A 619 -39.37 -2.92 10.50
N ARG A 620 -40.56 -3.29 9.98
CA ARG A 620 -41.85 -2.97 10.63
C ARG A 620 -42.34 -4.17 11.42
N PRO A 621 -42.90 -3.98 12.64
CA PRO A 621 -43.50 -5.06 13.41
C PRO A 621 -44.55 -5.83 12.59
N GLY A 622 -44.47 -7.16 12.59
CA GLY A 622 -45.31 -8.06 11.84
C GLY A 622 -45.00 -8.24 10.36
N GLU A 623 -43.97 -7.59 9.84
CA GLU A 623 -43.50 -7.77 8.48
C GLU A 623 -42.68 -9.09 8.36
N LEU A 624 -42.97 -9.90 7.33
CA LEU A 624 -42.15 -11.07 7.05
C LEU A 624 -40.96 -10.69 6.14
N ILE A 625 -39.73 -10.92 6.59
CA ILE A 625 -38.51 -10.53 5.90
C ILE A 625 -37.73 -11.80 5.52
N ALA A 626 -37.54 -11.99 4.22
CA ALA A 626 -36.68 -13.04 3.68
C ALA A 626 -35.23 -12.53 3.67
N ASP A 627 -34.32 -13.31 4.23
CA ASP A 627 -32.90 -13.00 4.39
C ASP A 627 -32.03 -14.09 3.75
N ASN A 628 -31.38 -13.77 2.66
CA ASN A 628 -30.58 -14.69 1.85
C ASN A 628 -29.13 -14.71 2.32
N LEU A 629 -28.70 -15.84 2.84
CA LEU A 629 -27.37 -16.00 3.44
C LEU A 629 -26.62 -17.17 2.80
N GLY A 630 -25.42 -16.91 2.35
CA GLY A 630 -24.50 -17.95 1.84
C GLY A 630 -23.56 -18.40 2.95
N VAL A 631 -23.41 -19.72 3.10
CA VAL A 631 -22.40 -20.28 4.03
C VAL A 631 -21.43 -21.12 3.20
N LEU A 632 -20.17 -20.67 3.11
CA LEU A 632 -19.12 -21.40 2.41
C LEU A 632 -18.70 -22.60 3.26
N VAL A 633 -18.84 -23.81 2.71
CA VAL A 633 -18.24 -25.01 3.28
C VAL A 633 -16.73 -24.91 3.03
N GLN A 634 -15.96 -24.77 4.08
CA GLN A 634 -14.53 -24.52 3.96
C GLN A 634 -13.81 -25.60 3.13
N PRO A 635 -12.91 -25.23 2.19
CA PRO A 635 -12.18 -26.18 1.38
C PRO A 635 -11.40 -27.19 2.22
N GLY A 636 -11.50 -28.47 1.85
CA GLY A 636 -10.90 -29.56 2.60
C GLY A 636 -11.75 -30.10 3.75
N THR A 637 -12.96 -29.58 4.01
CA THR A 637 -13.88 -30.11 5.02
C THR A 637 -14.15 -31.59 4.76
N PRO A 638 -13.96 -32.49 5.76
CA PRO A 638 -14.26 -33.91 5.63
C PRO A 638 -15.72 -34.18 5.30
N PRO A 639 -16.05 -35.21 4.50
CA PRO A 639 -17.42 -35.64 4.28
C PRO A 639 -18.03 -36.23 5.58
N GLY A 640 -19.36 -36.06 5.71
CA GLY A 640 -20.09 -36.59 6.87
C GLY A 640 -21.24 -35.69 7.29
N GLU A 641 -21.90 -36.02 8.41
CA GLU A 641 -22.98 -35.22 8.98
C GLU A 641 -22.43 -34.06 9.79
N HIS A 642 -22.96 -32.87 9.50
CA HIS A 642 -22.66 -31.62 10.16
C HIS A 642 -23.95 -30.98 10.67
N THR A 643 -23.89 -30.25 11.76
CA THR A 643 -25.06 -29.56 12.33
C THR A 643 -25.05 -28.08 11.92
N LEU A 644 -26.16 -27.59 11.38
CA LEU A 644 -26.34 -26.17 11.07
C LEU A 644 -26.99 -25.47 12.27
N ARG A 645 -26.30 -24.45 12.81
CA ARG A 645 -26.71 -23.66 13.96
C ARG A 645 -26.78 -22.20 13.62
N LEU A 646 -27.76 -21.48 14.20
CA LEU A 646 -27.86 -20.04 14.08
C LEU A 646 -28.28 -19.37 15.39
N GLY A 647 -27.99 -18.09 15.52
CA GLY A 647 -28.45 -17.24 16.59
C GLY A 647 -28.22 -15.78 16.26
N LEU A 648 -28.63 -14.89 17.15
CA LEU A 648 -28.39 -13.46 17.05
C LEU A 648 -27.52 -13.00 18.22
N TYR A 649 -26.66 -12.00 17.96
CA TYR A 649 -25.87 -11.36 19.01
C TYR A 649 -25.75 -9.85 18.80
N ASP A 650 -25.48 -9.12 19.89
CA ASP A 650 -25.16 -7.71 19.86
C ASP A 650 -23.67 -7.55 19.54
N PRO A 651 -23.26 -6.92 18.41
CA PRO A 651 -21.86 -6.79 18.05
C PRO A 651 -21.06 -5.84 18.97
N SER A 652 -21.73 -5.06 19.82
CA SER A 652 -21.07 -4.12 20.73
C SER A 652 -20.43 -4.79 21.95
N ASP A 653 -20.98 -5.92 22.41
CA ASP A 653 -20.54 -6.65 23.59
C ASP A 653 -20.36 -8.17 23.34
N GLY A 654 -20.76 -8.66 22.16
CA GLY A 654 -20.69 -10.06 21.77
C GLY A 654 -21.74 -10.95 22.45
N GLN A 655 -22.71 -10.36 23.21
CA GLN A 655 -23.72 -11.13 23.91
C GLN A 655 -24.74 -11.73 22.94
N ARG A 656 -24.96 -13.04 23.03
CA ARG A 656 -25.98 -13.73 22.26
C ARG A 656 -27.36 -13.55 22.88
N LEU A 657 -28.36 -13.43 22.03
CA LEU A 657 -29.75 -13.34 22.47
C LEU A 657 -30.26 -14.70 22.94
N LEU A 658 -31.05 -14.68 24.03
CA LEU A 658 -31.74 -15.87 24.52
C LEU A 658 -32.77 -16.31 23.47
N VAL A 659 -32.75 -17.58 23.13
CA VAL A 659 -33.73 -18.23 22.27
C VAL A 659 -34.82 -18.88 23.12
N THR A 660 -36.05 -18.67 22.77
CA THR A 660 -37.23 -19.30 23.40
C THR A 660 -38.12 -19.96 22.36
N GLN A 661 -38.68 -21.12 22.71
CA GLN A 661 -39.68 -21.82 21.90
C GLN A 661 -40.95 -22.01 22.79
N ASP A 662 -42.09 -21.56 22.30
CA ASP A 662 -43.34 -21.63 23.02
C ASP A 662 -43.29 -21.00 24.43
N GLY A 663 -42.42 -20.00 24.62
CA GLY A 663 -42.21 -19.29 25.90
C GLY A 663 -41.12 -19.88 26.79
N GLU A 664 -40.66 -21.09 26.51
CA GLU A 664 -39.60 -21.78 27.29
C GLU A 664 -38.19 -21.51 26.70
N PRO A 665 -37.19 -21.23 27.52
CA PRO A 665 -35.82 -21.00 27.07
C PRO A 665 -35.16 -22.28 26.56
N VAL A 666 -34.59 -22.25 25.34
CA VAL A 666 -33.92 -23.39 24.73
C VAL A 666 -32.40 -23.19 24.57
N GLY A 667 -31.92 -22.00 24.86
CA GLY A 667 -30.46 -21.70 24.78
C GLY A 667 -30.16 -20.35 24.14
N ASP A 668 -28.95 -20.23 23.52
CA ASP A 668 -28.47 -19.04 22.82
C ASP A 668 -28.30 -19.26 21.31
N ALA A 669 -28.67 -20.45 20.82
CA ALA A 669 -28.62 -20.85 19.41
C ALA A 669 -29.75 -21.83 19.06
N ILE A 670 -30.18 -21.83 17.81
CA ILE A 670 -31.16 -22.73 17.21
C ILE A 670 -30.42 -23.76 16.37
N GLU A 671 -30.67 -25.04 16.55
CA GLU A 671 -30.22 -26.11 15.65
C GLU A 671 -31.25 -26.30 14.53
N LEU A 672 -30.87 -25.93 13.29
CA LEU A 672 -31.74 -26.06 12.12
C LEU A 672 -31.84 -27.51 11.59
N GLY A 673 -30.85 -28.34 11.93
CA GLY A 673 -30.79 -29.73 11.51
C GLY A 673 -29.41 -30.17 11.05
N LYS A 674 -29.35 -31.41 10.56
CA LYS A 674 -28.11 -32.03 10.06
C LYS A 674 -28.00 -31.87 8.56
N ILE A 675 -26.82 -31.50 8.11
CA ILE A 675 -26.43 -31.34 6.71
C ILE A 675 -25.38 -32.41 6.37
N ALA A 676 -25.66 -33.25 5.39
CA ALA A 676 -24.69 -34.24 4.91
C ALA A 676 -23.76 -33.59 3.89
N ILE A 677 -22.50 -33.39 4.27
CA ILE A 677 -21.43 -32.94 3.35
C ILE A 677 -20.93 -34.12 2.55
N GLY A 678 -21.00 -34.06 1.22
CA GLY A 678 -20.47 -35.08 0.32
C GLY A 678 -18.95 -35.00 0.14
N ALA A 679 -18.35 -36.09 -0.35
CA ALA A 679 -16.94 -36.06 -0.76
C ALA A 679 -16.76 -35.14 -1.98
N ALA A 680 -15.76 -34.27 -1.95
CA ALA A 680 -15.40 -33.43 -3.08
C ALA A 680 -15.03 -34.25 -4.31
N GLN A 681 -15.36 -33.80 -5.50
CA GLN A 681 -15.02 -34.52 -6.75
C GLN A 681 -13.52 -34.45 -7.06
N ALA A 682 -12.87 -33.35 -6.69
CA ALA A 682 -11.43 -33.13 -6.84
C ALA A 682 -10.86 -32.46 -5.58
N PRO A 683 -9.57 -32.63 -5.28
CA PRO A 683 -8.94 -31.92 -4.19
C PRO A 683 -9.01 -30.41 -4.40
N PRO A 684 -9.26 -29.60 -3.35
CA PRO A 684 -9.24 -28.17 -3.48
C PRO A 684 -7.84 -27.69 -3.87
N PRO A 685 -7.72 -26.65 -4.74
CA PRO A 685 -6.43 -26.04 -5.02
C PRO A 685 -5.80 -25.46 -3.75
N ILE A 686 -4.48 -25.53 -3.63
CA ILE A 686 -3.75 -25.05 -2.46
C ILE A 686 -4.02 -23.55 -2.21
N ALA A 687 -4.20 -22.76 -3.28
CA ALA A 687 -4.51 -21.34 -3.15
C ALA A 687 -5.92 -21.04 -2.59
N ALA A 688 -6.82 -22.03 -2.56
CA ALA A 688 -8.14 -21.90 -1.94
C ALA A 688 -8.12 -22.24 -0.43
N LEU A 689 -7.01 -22.78 0.07
CA LEU A 689 -6.84 -23.11 1.47
C LEU A 689 -6.44 -21.87 2.27
N ASP A 690 -6.98 -21.71 3.45
CA ASP A 690 -6.58 -20.65 4.40
C ASP A 690 -5.25 -21.02 5.08
N LEU A 691 -4.16 -20.98 4.34
CA LEU A 691 -2.82 -21.26 4.81
C LEU A 691 -2.12 -19.99 5.31
N GLN A 692 -2.00 -19.80 6.62
CA GLN A 692 -1.15 -18.73 7.17
C GLN A 692 0.34 -19.07 7.02
N LYS A 693 0.69 -20.35 7.11
CA LYS A 693 2.05 -20.84 6.89
C LYS A 693 2.05 -22.15 6.10
N GLY A 694 2.84 -22.17 5.03
CA GLY A 694 3.08 -23.39 4.26
C GLY A 694 4.14 -24.25 4.95
N ASP A 695 3.83 -25.56 5.11
CA ASP A 695 4.72 -26.58 5.61
C ASP A 695 4.95 -27.60 4.48
N ARG A 696 6.11 -28.28 4.48
CA ARG A 696 6.44 -29.26 3.43
C ARG A 696 7.09 -30.48 4.06
N ILE A 697 6.38 -31.08 5.02
CA ILE A 697 6.87 -32.28 5.68
C ILE A 697 6.00 -33.48 5.33
N ARG A 698 6.64 -34.66 5.26
CA ARG A 698 5.97 -35.90 4.92
C ARG A 698 6.24 -36.93 6.02
N TRP A 699 5.19 -37.69 6.37
CA TRP A 699 5.23 -38.83 7.22
C TRP A 699 4.48 -40.01 6.57
N GLY A 700 5.22 -41.01 6.05
CA GLY A 700 4.63 -42.07 5.24
C GLY A 700 3.89 -41.56 4.02
N ALA A 701 2.62 -41.93 3.88
CA ALA A 701 1.73 -41.49 2.81
C ALA A 701 1.09 -40.09 3.03
N LEU A 702 1.33 -39.44 4.17
CA LEU A 702 0.75 -38.17 4.50
C LEU A 702 1.77 -37.04 4.37
N ARG A 703 1.32 -35.95 3.75
CA ARG A 703 2.04 -34.70 3.66
C ARG A 703 1.26 -33.60 4.35
N LEU A 704 1.92 -32.86 5.24
CA LEU A 704 1.39 -31.62 5.78
C LEU A 704 1.69 -30.48 4.77
N LEU A 705 0.64 -29.86 4.22
CA LEU A 705 0.75 -28.75 3.27
C LEU A 705 0.99 -27.43 3.99
N GLY A 706 0.42 -27.26 5.16
CA GLY A 706 0.51 -26.05 5.95
C GLY A 706 -0.50 -26.01 7.08
N HIS A 707 -0.50 -24.91 7.80
CA HIS A 707 -1.40 -24.71 8.92
C HIS A 707 -1.83 -23.25 9.08
N SER A 708 -2.92 -23.07 9.84
CA SER A 708 -3.41 -21.77 10.31
C SER A 708 -3.69 -21.83 11.80
N LEU A 709 -3.52 -20.72 12.49
CA LEU A 709 -3.76 -20.55 13.92
C LEU A 709 -4.73 -19.43 14.16
N HIS A 710 -5.79 -19.69 14.89
CA HIS A 710 -6.80 -18.72 15.27
C HIS A 710 -7.13 -18.86 16.74
N ARG A 711 -7.40 -17.74 17.44
CA ARG A 711 -8.00 -17.84 18.76
C ARG A 711 -9.48 -18.22 18.60
N LEU A 712 -10.00 -19.11 19.43
CA LEU A 712 -11.40 -19.52 19.35
C LEU A 712 -12.32 -18.29 19.45
N GLY A 713 -13.21 -18.11 18.47
CA GLY A 713 -14.10 -16.96 18.36
C GLY A 713 -13.53 -15.76 17.58
N TYR A 714 -12.29 -15.86 17.05
CA TYR A 714 -11.62 -14.79 16.29
C TYR A 714 -11.00 -15.35 15.01
N GLU A 715 -11.59 -15.13 13.87
CA GLU A 715 -11.10 -15.70 12.60
C GLU A 715 -9.94 -14.93 11.93
N TYR A 716 -9.76 -13.66 12.22
CA TYR A 716 -8.86 -12.77 11.43
C TYR A 716 -7.97 -11.86 12.27
N GLU A 717 -7.45 -12.34 13.40
CA GLU A 717 -6.43 -11.57 14.12
C GLU A 717 -5.12 -11.57 13.32
N ARG A 718 -4.64 -10.40 12.89
CA ARG A 718 -3.35 -10.24 12.19
C ARG A 718 -2.15 -10.62 13.06
N GLU A 719 -2.24 -10.45 14.37
CA GLU A 719 -1.29 -10.92 15.37
C GLU A 719 -2.06 -11.65 16.45
N LEU A 720 -1.74 -12.93 16.62
CA LEU A 720 -2.38 -13.79 17.61
C LEU A 720 -1.95 -13.36 19.03
N ALA A 721 -2.73 -12.51 19.66
CA ALA A 721 -2.52 -12.03 21.03
C ALA A 721 -3.12 -13.02 22.04
N LEU A 722 -2.33 -14.02 22.46
CA LEU A 722 -2.78 -15.09 23.35
C LEU A 722 -2.52 -14.73 24.83
N ARG A 723 -3.42 -15.23 25.70
CA ARG A 723 -3.29 -15.20 27.16
C ARG A 723 -3.32 -16.61 27.71
N ALA A 724 -2.85 -16.77 28.92
CA ALA A 724 -3.00 -18.03 29.65
C ALA A 724 -4.49 -18.37 29.82
N GLY A 725 -4.88 -19.60 29.53
CA GLY A 725 -6.27 -20.05 29.53
C GLY A 725 -7.00 -19.91 28.18
N ASP A 726 -6.43 -19.24 27.18
CA ASP A 726 -7.04 -19.14 25.86
C ASP A 726 -7.09 -20.50 25.15
N THR A 727 -8.08 -20.64 24.26
CA THR A 727 -8.18 -21.78 23.34
C THR A 727 -7.77 -21.36 21.96
N ILE A 728 -6.87 -22.12 21.36
CA ILE A 728 -6.39 -21.93 19.99
C ILE A 728 -7.04 -22.99 19.09
N ASN A 729 -7.57 -22.58 17.94
CA ASN A 729 -7.88 -23.46 16.83
C ASN A 729 -6.63 -23.58 15.94
N LEU A 730 -6.01 -24.76 15.93
CA LEU A 730 -4.97 -25.14 14.99
C LEU A 730 -5.62 -25.89 13.84
N VAL A 731 -5.58 -25.30 12.65
CA VAL A 731 -6.08 -25.92 11.41
C VAL A 731 -4.89 -26.49 10.66
N LEU A 732 -4.86 -27.79 10.45
CA LEU A 732 -3.83 -28.51 9.70
C LEU A 732 -4.41 -28.95 8.35
N PHE A 733 -3.66 -28.77 7.28
CA PHE A 733 -4.06 -29.23 5.95
C PHE A 733 -3.18 -30.40 5.52
N TRP A 734 -3.80 -31.59 5.48
CA TRP A 734 -3.15 -32.84 5.13
C TRP A 734 -3.45 -33.24 3.70
N GLN A 735 -2.46 -33.79 3.01
CA GLN A 735 -2.62 -34.40 1.69
C GLN A 735 -2.16 -35.84 1.72
N LYS A 736 -2.96 -36.72 1.12
CA LYS A 736 -2.56 -38.14 0.93
C LYS A 736 -1.71 -38.29 -0.32
N GLU A 737 -0.47 -38.78 -0.18
CA GLU A 737 0.46 -39.08 -1.27
C GLU A 737 0.85 -40.57 -1.24
N GLY A 738 0.15 -41.44 -2.01
CA GLY A 738 0.41 -42.86 -2.12
C GLY A 738 -0.64 -43.75 -1.46
N ALA A 739 -0.53 -45.05 -1.71
CA ALA A 739 -1.52 -46.06 -1.32
C ALA A 739 -1.26 -46.70 0.06
N GLU A 740 -0.11 -46.44 0.68
CA GLU A 740 0.22 -47.01 1.99
C GLU A 740 -0.67 -46.47 3.11
N ALA A 741 -0.83 -47.25 4.19
CA ALA A 741 -1.52 -46.77 5.37
C ALA A 741 -0.78 -45.56 5.97
N GLY A 742 -1.53 -44.46 6.18
CA GLY A 742 -0.96 -43.23 6.71
C GLY A 742 -0.86 -43.21 8.21
N GLN A 743 0.09 -42.47 8.75
CA GLN A 743 0.18 -42.18 10.18
C GLN A 743 -1.02 -41.32 10.60
N GLU A 744 -1.95 -41.81 11.39
CA GLU A 744 -3.16 -41.06 11.79
C GLU A 744 -3.02 -40.35 13.13
N SER A 745 -2.04 -40.71 13.93
CA SER A 745 -1.87 -40.26 15.31
C SER A 745 -0.58 -39.49 15.48
N PHE A 746 -0.69 -38.30 16.06
CA PHE A 746 0.42 -37.42 16.34
C PHE A 746 0.36 -36.94 17.79
N LEU A 747 1.47 -36.42 18.29
CA LEU A 747 1.54 -35.66 19.53
C LEU A 747 1.86 -34.22 19.20
N LEU A 748 0.97 -33.32 19.61
CA LEU A 748 1.16 -31.88 19.54
C LEU A 748 1.69 -31.39 20.88
N GLU A 749 2.86 -30.74 20.84
CA GLU A 749 3.51 -30.24 22.06
C GLU A 749 3.70 -28.72 21.95
N VAL A 750 3.50 -28.03 23.08
CA VAL A 750 3.91 -26.64 23.26
C VAL A 750 5.11 -26.60 24.18
N ARG A 751 6.26 -26.16 23.68
CA ARG A 751 7.55 -26.21 24.38
C ARG A 751 8.04 -24.83 24.74
N ASP A 752 8.68 -24.69 25.91
CA ASP A 752 9.36 -23.46 26.30
C ASP A 752 10.70 -23.28 25.54
N HIS A 753 11.38 -22.18 25.81
CA HIS A 753 12.70 -21.86 25.23
C HIS A 753 13.81 -22.85 25.63
N ALA A 754 13.61 -23.61 26.72
CA ALA A 754 14.52 -24.68 27.15
C ALA A 754 14.18 -26.04 26.51
N GLY A 755 13.17 -26.10 25.63
CA GLY A 755 12.71 -27.33 24.97
C GLY A 755 11.82 -28.21 25.80
N ARG A 756 11.41 -27.81 27.01
CA ARG A 756 10.52 -28.60 27.89
C ARG A 756 9.08 -28.45 27.40
N ALA A 757 8.36 -29.57 27.30
CA ALA A 757 6.95 -29.55 26.98
C ALA A 757 6.14 -29.00 28.16
N ILE A 758 5.44 -27.89 27.94
CA ILE A 758 4.50 -27.29 28.90
C ILE A 758 3.10 -27.91 28.71
N LEU A 759 2.78 -28.27 27.47
CA LEU A 759 1.55 -28.92 27.10
C LEU A 759 1.87 -30.01 26.08
N ALA A 760 1.26 -31.18 26.22
CA ALA A 760 1.34 -32.28 25.26
C ALA A 760 -0.06 -32.89 25.09
N GLN A 761 -0.57 -32.86 23.87
CA GLN A 761 -1.92 -33.32 23.53
C GLN A 761 -1.83 -34.35 22.40
N PRO A 762 -2.40 -35.55 22.59
CA PRO A 762 -2.59 -36.50 21.50
C PRO A 762 -3.52 -35.91 20.44
N LEU A 763 -3.11 -36.02 19.17
CA LEU A 763 -3.86 -35.59 18.02
C LEU A 763 -4.13 -36.78 17.12
N ARG A 764 -5.41 -37.07 16.86
CA ARG A 764 -5.84 -37.94 15.78
C ARG A 764 -6.43 -37.13 14.66
N ILE A 765 -5.96 -37.32 13.44
CA ILE A 765 -6.42 -36.56 12.27
C ILE A 765 -7.94 -36.69 12.19
N THR A 766 -8.62 -35.57 11.96
CA THR A 766 -10.11 -35.41 11.97
C THR A 766 -10.81 -35.98 13.23
N GLY A 767 -10.06 -36.23 14.30
CA GLY A 767 -10.59 -36.99 15.46
C GLY A 767 -11.01 -38.39 15.12
N GLY A 768 -10.58 -38.91 13.96
CA GLY A 768 -10.96 -40.26 13.47
C GLY A 768 -12.33 -40.29 12.76
N MET A 769 -13.02 -39.16 12.58
CA MET A 769 -14.32 -39.15 11.87
C MET A 769 -14.17 -39.44 10.38
N PHE A 770 -13.03 -39.12 9.79
CA PHE A 770 -12.69 -39.43 8.41
C PHE A 770 -11.30 -40.08 8.37
N PRO A 771 -11.20 -41.42 8.57
CA PRO A 771 -9.94 -42.17 8.61
C PRO A 771 -9.14 -42.00 7.30
N VAL A 772 -7.82 -41.97 7.40
CA VAL A 772 -6.91 -41.78 6.26
C VAL A 772 -7.05 -42.85 5.17
N ASP A 773 -7.45 -44.05 5.57
CA ASP A 773 -7.67 -45.19 4.66
C ASP A 773 -8.81 -44.90 3.65
N LEU A 774 -9.77 -44.08 4.05
CA LEU A 774 -10.88 -43.66 3.17
C LEU A 774 -10.53 -42.54 2.23
N TRP A 775 -9.36 -41.89 2.38
CA TRP A 775 -8.97 -40.77 1.51
C TRP A 775 -8.49 -41.30 0.17
N ARG A 776 -8.85 -40.58 -0.88
CA ARG A 776 -8.30 -40.76 -2.24
C ARG A 776 -6.87 -40.26 -2.32
N GLU A 777 -6.09 -40.79 -3.26
CA GLU A 777 -4.78 -40.23 -3.57
C GLU A 777 -4.90 -38.79 -4.02
N GLY A 778 -4.06 -37.91 -3.46
CA GLY A 778 -4.09 -36.48 -3.69
C GLY A 778 -5.15 -35.74 -2.86
N GLU A 779 -6.04 -36.44 -2.15
CA GLU A 779 -7.09 -35.77 -1.36
C GLU A 779 -6.50 -34.87 -0.28
N ILE A 780 -7.08 -33.65 -0.17
CA ILE A 780 -6.68 -32.66 0.82
C ILE A 780 -7.76 -32.54 1.89
N VAL A 781 -7.37 -32.71 3.14
CA VAL A 781 -8.28 -32.72 4.29
C VAL A 781 -7.89 -31.61 5.28
N ARG A 782 -8.88 -30.81 5.65
CA ARG A 782 -8.82 -29.78 6.68
C ARG A 782 -9.11 -30.40 8.04
N ASP A 783 -8.12 -30.39 8.92
CA ASP A 783 -8.20 -30.97 10.25
C ASP A 783 -8.11 -29.87 11.31
N ILE A 784 -9.16 -29.67 12.10
CA ILE A 784 -9.23 -28.66 13.14
C ILE A 784 -8.95 -29.30 14.49
N GLN A 785 -7.95 -28.79 15.19
CA GLN A 785 -7.57 -29.23 16.54
C GLN A 785 -7.69 -28.05 17.51
N GLN A 786 -8.43 -28.24 18.59
CA GLN A 786 -8.51 -27.26 19.67
C GLN A 786 -7.42 -27.51 20.70
N LEU A 787 -6.66 -26.47 21.01
CA LEU A 787 -5.58 -26.48 21.96
C LEU A 787 -5.88 -25.53 23.11
N HIS A 788 -6.13 -26.05 24.31
CA HIS A 788 -6.37 -25.23 25.49
C HIS A 788 -5.06 -24.89 26.18
N LEU A 789 -4.69 -23.62 26.24
CA LEU A 789 -3.49 -23.19 26.94
C LEU A 789 -3.70 -23.29 28.46
N PRO A 790 -2.74 -23.82 29.21
CA PRO A 790 -2.84 -23.84 30.66
C PRO A 790 -3.00 -22.43 31.27
N THR A 791 -3.89 -22.29 32.23
CA THR A 791 -4.07 -21.02 32.98
C THR A 791 -2.81 -20.62 33.78
N THR A 792 -1.92 -21.57 34.02
CA THR A 792 -0.63 -21.38 34.71
C THR A 792 0.51 -21.03 33.77
N MET A 793 0.22 -20.86 32.46
CA MET A 793 1.23 -20.55 31.46
C MET A 793 1.79 -19.13 31.66
N LEU A 794 3.10 -19.00 31.76
CA LEU A 794 3.75 -17.71 31.95
C LEU A 794 3.82 -16.90 30.64
N PRO A 795 3.82 -15.57 30.71
CA PRO A 795 4.07 -14.75 29.51
C PRO A 795 5.43 -15.08 28.89
N GLY A 796 5.46 -15.25 27.56
CA GLY A 796 6.67 -15.66 26.86
C GLY A 796 6.41 -16.18 25.46
N THR A 797 7.48 -16.62 24.80
CA THR A 797 7.44 -17.24 23.47
C THR A 797 7.60 -18.75 23.61
N TYR A 798 6.72 -19.50 22.97
CA TYR A 798 6.68 -20.96 23.00
C TYR A 798 6.69 -21.52 21.58
N HIS A 799 7.22 -22.74 21.43
CA HIS A 799 7.30 -23.45 20.16
C HIS A 799 6.23 -24.54 20.10
N MET A 800 5.45 -24.58 19.03
CA MET A 800 4.56 -25.69 18.75
C MET A 800 5.28 -26.74 17.93
N VAL A 801 5.27 -27.96 18.39
CA VAL A 801 5.98 -29.08 17.79
C VAL A 801 5.00 -30.23 17.55
N LEU A 802 4.97 -30.77 16.33
CA LEU A 802 4.19 -31.91 15.92
C LEU A 802 5.12 -33.10 15.71
N ARG A 803 4.79 -34.28 16.28
CA ARG A 803 5.53 -35.53 16.05
C ARG A 803 4.58 -36.70 15.93
N PRO A 804 4.89 -37.73 15.12
CA PRO A 804 4.13 -38.98 15.09
C PRO A 804 4.10 -39.64 16.47
N SER A 805 2.97 -40.26 16.81
CA SER A 805 2.82 -40.98 18.08
C SER A 805 3.56 -42.34 18.11
N ASP A 806 3.67 -43.02 16.95
CA ASP A 806 4.22 -44.37 16.81
C ASP A 806 5.45 -44.36 15.88
N GLY A 807 6.54 -45.01 16.28
CA GLY A 807 7.62 -45.50 15.42
C GLY A 807 8.97 -44.73 15.46
N GLU A 808 9.98 -45.38 14.92
CA GLU A 808 11.40 -44.99 14.89
C GLU A 808 11.75 -43.79 13.97
N MET A 809 10.83 -43.29 13.14
CA MET A 809 11.03 -42.12 12.26
C MET A 809 10.60 -40.83 12.94
N ASN A 810 10.89 -40.62 14.17
CA ASN A 810 10.41 -39.52 15.03
C ASN A 810 11.18 -38.21 14.87
N LYS A 811 11.29 -37.63 13.68
CA LYS A 811 11.76 -36.26 13.61
C LYS A 811 10.61 -35.32 13.97
N PRO A 812 10.68 -34.61 15.12
CA PRO A 812 9.72 -33.60 15.47
C PRO A 812 9.77 -32.46 14.46
N TYR A 813 8.62 -31.89 14.13
CA TYR A 813 8.52 -30.73 13.25
C TYR A 813 7.98 -29.54 14.01
N THR A 814 8.68 -28.41 13.93
CA THR A 814 8.24 -27.17 14.55
C THR A 814 7.29 -26.44 13.60
N LEU A 815 6.01 -26.44 13.93
CA LEU A 815 4.97 -25.71 13.21
C LEU A 815 5.23 -24.19 13.25
N GLY A 816 5.49 -23.66 14.45
CA GLY A 816 5.69 -22.21 14.63
C GLY A 816 5.92 -21.82 16.07
N GLN A 817 5.84 -20.52 16.31
CA GLN A 817 5.92 -19.91 17.64
C GLN A 817 4.58 -19.26 17.99
N ILE A 818 4.20 -19.38 19.25
CA ILE A 818 3.11 -18.61 19.84
C ILE A 818 3.66 -17.72 20.94
N ARG A 819 3.07 -16.53 21.09
CA ARG A 819 3.45 -15.58 22.12
C ARG A 819 2.29 -15.39 23.09
N VAL A 820 2.53 -15.73 24.36
CA VAL A 820 1.58 -15.50 25.44
C VAL A 820 1.90 -14.15 26.08
N GLN A 821 0.89 -13.29 26.15
CA GLN A 821 0.97 -11.94 26.74
C GLN A 821 0.68 -12.01 28.25
N PRO A 822 1.08 -10.98 29.01
CA PRO A 822 0.78 -10.87 30.45
C PRO A 822 -0.71 -10.88 30.75
#